data_dbbcc7d2dcb2e6ee32d9af49b013b26b
#
_entry.id   dbbcc7d2dcb2e6ee32d9af49b013b26b
#
_cell.length_a   1.000
_cell.length_b   1.000
_cell.length_c   1.000
_cell.angle_alpha   90.00
_cell.angle_beta   90.00
_cell.angle_gamma   90.00
#
_symmetry.space_group_name_H-M   'P 1'
#
loop_
_entity.id
_entity.type
_entity.pdbx_description
1 polymer ?
#
loop_
_entity_poly.entity_id
_entity_poly.type
_entity_poly.pdbx_seq_one_letter_code
_entity_poly.pdbx_strand_id
1 'polypeptide(L)'
;MTDYLNELNESQRAAVLYNDGPSLVIAGAGSGKTRVLTYKIAYLLDNGYEPWSILALTFTNKAAREMKERIARRVGAERARYLWMGTFHSIFSRILRTEAAAIGFSANFTIYDAADSKSLIKAIIKEMQLDDKVYKPGVVQSRISNAKNHLMLPDAYAASRELYENDQAAKIPAVRDIYRRYWERCRQSDAMDFDDLLVYTYILFQTHPELCDKYASRFRYVLVDEYQDTNYAQHCIVLQLTEKYRHVCVVGDDAQSIYSFRGANIDNILKFTSLYKDARLFKLEQNYRSTQTIVKAANSLIEKNREQIRKEVFSENDKGEPITVFNAYSDVEEGEIVANKIAQLRTKKGYSYDEFAVLYRTNAQSRIFEEALRKRGVPYRIYGGLSFYQRKEIKDVIAYFRLAVNPNDEEAFKRVINYPARGIGNTTLNKIIDAANVHRVSLWKVLNEPLTYGVSLTKGTHTKLQAFRDLIAGFVEAVSHTGAYELGKDIVRQSGIINDIYQDRSPENLSRQENIEELINGMHDFCADREEEGNTHILLTDYLSEVSLLTDQDSEGADDAPKVTLMTIHSAKGLEFKNVFVVGLEENLFPSPMAGDSYKQLEEERRLFYVAIAEEHCFLSFAKTRFKYGKVEFSNPSRFLKDIDARYLNLPQEDIVSRKVEEGAKRFRREMDSDTPRYVSGNSPSMFDGGEIPEEPRRFVKPAAPRVLRRIPAAETSVGTSASSPAVNGVCAGKQIEHERFGIGEIIKVEGSGDNCKATVRFRNAGEKQLLLKFARFKIIE
;
A
#
# COMPACT_ATOMS: atom_id res chain seq x y z
N MET A 1 -13.03 -3.54 41.68
CA MET A 1 -13.34 -2.46 40.71
C MET A 1 -12.06 -1.89 40.16
N THR A 2 -11.73 -2.27 39.02
CA THR A 2 -11.01 -1.70 37.87
C THR A 2 -9.82 -0.80 38.18
N ASP A 3 -8.77 -1.41 38.74
CA ASP A 3 -7.48 -0.76 38.99
C ASP A 3 -6.84 -0.26 37.67
N TYR A 4 -7.16 -0.92 36.53
CA TYR A 4 -6.61 -0.58 35.21
C TYR A 4 -7.03 0.79 34.68
N LEU A 5 -8.15 1.37 35.12
CA LEU A 5 -8.54 2.73 34.70
C LEU A 5 -7.58 3.81 35.24
N ASN A 6 -6.82 3.50 36.29
CA ASN A 6 -5.78 4.39 36.80
C ASN A 6 -4.52 4.47 35.91
N GLU A 7 -4.36 3.52 35.00
CA GLU A 7 -3.30 3.54 34.00
C GLU A 7 -3.57 4.55 32.86
N LEU A 8 -4.80 5.07 32.77
CA LEU A 8 -5.23 5.99 31.70
C LEU A 8 -5.09 7.44 32.17
N ASN A 9 -4.65 8.31 31.24
CA ASN A 9 -4.76 9.75 31.48
C ASN A 9 -6.24 10.20 31.50
N GLU A 10 -6.50 11.42 31.88
CA GLU A 10 -7.86 11.95 32.05
C GLU A 10 -8.70 11.86 30.77
N SER A 11 -8.14 12.26 29.61
CA SER A 11 -8.83 12.23 28.32
C SER A 11 -9.12 10.80 27.86
N GLN A 12 -8.16 9.88 28.01
CA GLN A 12 -8.34 8.46 27.70
C GLN A 12 -9.41 7.84 28.60
N ARG A 13 -9.36 8.13 29.92
CA ARG A 13 -10.35 7.64 30.90
C ARG A 13 -11.74 8.15 30.58
N ALA A 14 -11.89 9.44 30.26
CA ALA A 14 -13.17 10.02 29.88
C ALA A 14 -13.76 9.34 28.63
N ALA A 15 -12.95 9.05 27.62
CA ALA A 15 -13.37 8.34 26.42
C ALA A 15 -13.80 6.89 26.72
N VAL A 16 -13.10 6.19 27.63
CA VAL A 16 -13.42 4.81 28.04
C VAL A 16 -14.73 4.75 28.80
N LEU A 17 -14.96 5.68 29.71
CA LEU A 17 -16.15 5.68 30.59
C LEU A 17 -17.43 6.11 29.87
N TYR A 18 -17.36 6.88 28.80
CA TYR A 18 -18.56 7.34 28.08
C TYR A 18 -19.17 6.24 27.19
N ASN A 19 -20.37 5.76 27.55
CA ASN A 19 -21.07 4.68 26.86
C ASN A 19 -22.54 4.96 26.51
N ASP A 20 -23.00 6.17 26.78
CA ASP A 20 -24.43 6.55 26.70
C ASP A 20 -24.86 6.98 25.28
N GLY A 21 -23.98 6.91 24.29
CA GLY A 21 -24.28 7.31 22.91
C GLY A 21 -23.08 7.28 21.97
N PRO A 22 -23.23 7.85 20.79
CA PRO A 22 -22.15 7.92 19.81
C PRO A 22 -20.94 8.70 20.34
N SER A 23 -19.75 8.21 20.09
CA SER A 23 -18.51 8.88 20.47
C SER A 23 -17.48 8.86 19.35
N LEU A 24 -16.82 10.01 19.18
CA LEU A 24 -15.69 10.19 18.28
C LEU A 24 -14.44 10.46 19.11
N VAL A 25 -13.45 9.60 19.00
CA VAL A 25 -12.15 9.76 19.67
C VAL A 25 -11.12 10.14 18.64
N ILE A 26 -10.73 11.41 18.62
CA ILE A 26 -9.66 11.91 17.77
C ILE A 26 -8.35 11.80 18.52
N ALA A 27 -7.40 11.09 17.93
CA ALA A 27 -6.20 10.67 18.63
C ALA A 27 -4.97 10.86 17.74
N GLY A 28 -4.06 11.73 18.12
CA GLY A 28 -2.80 11.94 17.42
C GLY A 28 -1.94 10.66 17.32
N ALA A 29 -0.91 10.69 16.49
CA ALA A 29 0.06 9.60 16.41
C ALA A 29 0.66 9.35 17.81
N GLY A 30 0.83 8.08 18.21
CA GLY A 30 1.41 7.71 19.51
C GLY A 30 0.60 8.09 20.75
N SER A 31 -0.68 8.49 20.62
CA SER A 31 -1.53 8.91 21.76
C SER A 31 -2.29 7.77 22.45
N GLY A 32 -2.09 6.52 22.01
CA GLY A 32 -2.70 5.34 22.63
C GLY A 32 -4.12 5.04 22.14
N LYS A 33 -4.44 5.24 20.86
CA LYS A 33 -5.71 4.83 20.20
C LYS A 33 -6.14 3.43 20.59
N THR A 34 -5.27 2.45 20.30
CA THR A 34 -5.51 1.03 20.59
C THR A 34 -5.70 0.76 22.09
N ARG A 35 -5.00 1.51 22.94
CA ARG A 35 -5.16 1.43 24.39
C ARG A 35 -6.58 1.83 24.82
N VAL A 36 -7.09 2.94 24.31
CA VAL A 36 -8.48 3.37 24.63
C VAL A 36 -9.49 2.33 24.18
N LEU A 37 -9.36 1.77 22.97
CA LEU A 37 -10.27 0.73 22.48
C LEU A 37 -10.24 -0.54 23.33
N THR A 38 -9.05 -1.05 23.65
CA THR A 38 -8.90 -2.27 24.45
C THR A 38 -9.44 -2.09 25.87
N TYR A 39 -9.20 -0.93 26.48
CA TYR A 39 -9.73 -0.61 27.82
C TYR A 39 -11.24 -0.38 27.81
N LYS A 40 -11.78 0.22 26.73
CA LYS A 40 -13.21 0.41 26.57
C LYS A 40 -13.93 -0.94 26.44
N ILE A 41 -13.39 -1.88 25.67
CA ILE A 41 -13.94 -3.23 25.55
C ILE A 41 -13.92 -3.94 26.92
N ALA A 42 -12.79 -3.86 27.64
CA ALA A 42 -12.70 -4.42 28.99
C ALA A 42 -13.74 -3.81 29.91
N TYR A 43 -13.89 -2.48 29.89
CA TYR A 43 -14.88 -1.75 30.69
C TYR A 43 -16.33 -2.15 30.36
N LEU A 44 -16.66 -2.30 29.04
CA LEU A 44 -17.99 -2.78 28.62
C LEU A 44 -18.29 -4.17 29.18
N LEU A 45 -17.32 -5.09 29.08
CA LEU A 45 -17.46 -6.46 29.59
C LEU A 45 -17.66 -6.47 31.13
N ASP A 46 -16.95 -5.61 31.85
CA ASP A 46 -17.08 -5.49 33.32
C ASP A 46 -18.42 -4.85 33.73
N ASN A 47 -19.05 -4.08 32.84
CA ASN A 47 -20.37 -3.46 33.06
C ASN A 47 -21.52 -4.29 32.45
N GLY A 48 -21.34 -5.59 32.27
CA GLY A 48 -22.41 -6.53 31.93
C GLY A 48 -22.76 -6.60 30.44
N TYR A 49 -21.93 -6.07 29.55
CA TYR A 49 -22.06 -6.38 28.13
C TYR A 49 -21.55 -7.80 27.87
N GLU A 50 -22.32 -8.59 27.17
CA GLU A 50 -21.93 -9.92 26.79
C GLU A 50 -20.89 -9.86 25.64
N PRO A 51 -19.85 -10.71 25.64
CA PRO A 51 -18.80 -10.66 24.62
C PRO A 51 -19.32 -10.70 23.17
N TRP A 52 -20.33 -11.55 22.92
CA TRP A 52 -20.94 -11.68 21.59
C TRP A 52 -21.81 -10.48 21.18
N SER A 53 -22.08 -9.54 22.10
CA SER A 53 -22.81 -8.32 21.82
C SER A 53 -21.93 -7.12 21.49
N ILE A 54 -20.61 -7.31 21.52
CA ILE A 54 -19.62 -6.28 21.18
C ILE A 54 -19.02 -6.59 19.83
N LEU A 55 -19.15 -5.64 18.90
CA LEU A 55 -18.50 -5.69 17.58
C LEU A 55 -17.33 -4.71 17.57
N ALA A 56 -16.11 -5.20 17.33
CA ALA A 56 -14.90 -4.39 17.19
C ALA A 56 -14.27 -4.58 15.81
N LEU A 57 -14.27 -3.50 15.01
CA LEU A 57 -13.78 -3.49 13.65
C LEU A 57 -12.45 -2.74 13.58
N THR A 58 -11.47 -3.33 12.89
CA THR A 58 -10.16 -2.72 12.64
C THR A 58 -9.76 -2.89 11.18
N PHE A 59 -8.61 -2.34 10.80
CA PHE A 59 -8.17 -2.31 9.40
C PHE A 59 -7.29 -3.49 9.01
N THR A 60 -6.49 -4.05 9.95
CA THR A 60 -5.57 -5.17 9.69
C THR A 60 -5.80 -6.34 10.63
N ASN A 61 -5.54 -7.56 10.14
CA ASN A 61 -5.63 -8.77 10.96
C ASN A 61 -4.61 -8.76 12.11
N LYS A 62 -3.41 -8.22 11.88
CA LYS A 62 -2.39 -8.04 12.92
C LYS A 62 -2.93 -7.17 14.07
N ALA A 63 -3.53 -6.02 13.75
CA ALA A 63 -4.14 -5.16 14.77
C ALA A 63 -5.28 -5.88 15.53
N ALA A 64 -6.13 -6.63 14.82
CA ALA A 64 -7.20 -7.40 15.46
C ALA A 64 -6.66 -8.45 16.44
N ARG A 65 -5.63 -9.19 16.05
CA ARG A 65 -4.97 -10.20 16.88
C ARG A 65 -4.34 -9.58 18.12
N GLU A 66 -3.53 -8.54 17.94
CA GLU A 66 -2.87 -7.83 19.03
C GLU A 66 -3.87 -7.24 20.04
N MET A 67 -4.94 -6.64 19.53
CA MET A 67 -6.02 -6.13 20.39
C MET A 67 -6.71 -7.26 21.18
N LYS A 68 -7.02 -8.40 20.53
CA LYS A 68 -7.63 -9.57 21.16
C LYS A 68 -6.74 -10.13 22.28
N GLU A 69 -5.43 -10.24 22.05
CA GLU A 69 -4.46 -10.68 23.04
C GLU A 69 -4.39 -9.69 24.24
N ARG A 70 -4.34 -8.38 23.97
CA ARG A 70 -4.32 -7.36 25.04
C ARG A 70 -5.58 -7.40 25.88
N ILE A 71 -6.75 -7.62 25.27
CA ILE A 71 -8.02 -7.79 25.98
C ILE A 71 -8.00 -9.09 26.79
N ALA A 72 -7.56 -10.22 26.19
CA ALA A 72 -7.50 -11.51 26.86
C ALA A 72 -6.64 -11.49 28.16
N ARG A 73 -5.52 -10.74 28.14
CA ARG A 73 -4.67 -10.56 29.35
C ARG A 73 -5.40 -9.83 30.47
N ARG A 74 -6.44 -9.04 30.18
CA ARG A 74 -7.18 -8.24 31.19
C ARG A 74 -8.43 -8.91 31.69
N VAL A 75 -9.24 -9.46 30.78
CA VAL A 75 -10.58 -9.99 31.10
C VAL A 75 -10.65 -11.52 31.07
N GLY A 76 -9.53 -12.17 30.75
CA GLY A 76 -9.42 -13.60 30.59
C GLY A 76 -9.66 -14.08 29.15
N ALA A 77 -8.95 -15.14 28.74
CA ALA A 77 -9.00 -15.68 27.39
C ALA A 77 -10.40 -16.17 27.00
N GLU A 78 -11.11 -16.81 27.94
CA GLU A 78 -12.47 -17.33 27.70
C GLU A 78 -13.46 -16.22 27.31
N ARG A 79 -13.45 -15.09 28.00
CA ARG A 79 -14.36 -13.97 27.68
C ARG A 79 -13.97 -13.31 26.35
N ALA A 80 -12.65 -13.11 26.11
CA ALA A 80 -12.14 -12.51 24.89
C ALA A 80 -12.43 -13.34 23.63
N ARG A 81 -12.55 -14.67 23.78
CA ARG A 81 -12.80 -15.61 22.67
C ARG A 81 -14.12 -15.33 21.95
N TYR A 82 -15.18 -14.95 22.67
CA TYR A 82 -16.52 -14.75 22.10
C TYR A 82 -16.78 -13.34 21.56
N LEU A 83 -15.78 -12.45 21.61
CA LEU A 83 -15.88 -11.13 21.00
C LEU A 83 -15.96 -11.24 19.46
N TRP A 84 -16.84 -10.45 18.87
CA TRP A 84 -16.82 -10.25 17.42
C TRP A 84 -15.80 -9.18 17.08
N MET A 85 -14.56 -9.61 16.87
CA MET A 85 -13.43 -8.74 16.59
C MET A 85 -12.69 -9.23 15.35
N GLY A 86 -12.42 -8.30 14.43
CA GLY A 86 -11.72 -8.59 13.17
C GLY A 86 -11.67 -7.41 12.24
N THR A 87 -11.18 -7.66 11.03
CA THR A 87 -11.28 -6.66 9.96
C THR A 87 -12.71 -6.58 9.42
N PHE A 88 -13.08 -5.45 8.79
CA PHE A 88 -14.37 -5.32 8.11
C PHE A 88 -14.67 -6.52 7.21
N HIS A 89 -13.70 -6.88 6.35
CA HIS A 89 -13.86 -7.98 5.41
C HIS A 89 -14.04 -9.34 6.10
N SER A 90 -13.28 -9.63 7.17
CA SER A 90 -13.40 -10.90 7.89
C SER A 90 -14.75 -11.05 8.58
N ILE A 91 -15.23 -10.01 9.24
CA ILE A 91 -16.52 -10.02 9.92
C ILE A 91 -17.67 -10.13 8.92
N PHE A 92 -17.63 -9.35 7.85
CA PHE A 92 -18.70 -9.33 6.85
C PHE A 92 -18.70 -10.58 5.96
N SER A 93 -17.54 -11.13 5.64
CA SER A 93 -17.45 -12.45 4.99
C SER A 93 -18.12 -13.53 5.84
N ARG A 94 -17.92 -13.51 7.17
CA ARG A 94 -18.58 -14.46 8.09
C ARG A 94 -20.10 -14.28 8.10
N ILE A 95 -20.60 -13.04 8.11
CA ILE A 95 -22.04 -12.75 8.01
C ILE A 95 -22.58 -13.23 6.66
N LEU A 96 -21.92 -12.88 5.56
CA LEU A 96 -22.35 -13.28 4.22
C LEU A 96 -22.39 -14.78 4.04
N ARG A 97 -21.42 -15.54 4.56
CA ARG A 97 -21.45 -17.01 4.52
C ARG A 97 -22.65 -17.59 5.27
N THR A 98 -23.01 -16.98 6.39
CA THR A 98 -24.18 -17.41 7.18
C THR A 98 -25.50 -17.12 6.45
N GLU A 99 -25.60 -16.00 5.75
CA GLU A 99 -26.82 -15.51 5.10
C GLU A 99 -26.77 -15.60 3.57
N ALA A 100 -25.83 -16.34 3.01
CA ALA A 100 -25.52 -16.37 1.57
C ALA A 100 -26.74 -16.63 0.69
N ALA A 101 -27.63 -17.54 1.12
CA ALA A 101 -28.84 -17.89 0.39
C ALA A 101 -29.78 -16.70 0.16
N ALA A 102 -29.82 -15.72 1.08
CA ALA A 102 -30.67 -14.55 0.97
C ALA A 102 -30.24 -13.62 -0.18
N ILE A 103 -28.94 -13.65 -0.56
CA ILE A 103 -28.38 -12.85 -1.66
C ILE A 103 -28.09 -13.67 -2.92
N GLY A 104 -28.50 -14.95 -2.95
CA GLY A 104 -28.37 -15.84 -4.10
C GLY A 104 -26.96 -16.38 -4.34
N PHE A 105 -26.18 -16.58 -3.28
CA PHE A 105 -24.88 -17.25 -3.28
C PHE A 105 -24.93 -18.53 -2.44
N SER A 106 -23.95 -19.41 -2.64
CA SER A 106 -23.73 -20.52 -1.70
C SER A 106 -22.93 -20.03 -0.47
N ALA A 107 -23.01 -20.76 0.63
CA ALA A 107 -22.17 -20.48 1.80
C ALA A 107 -20.65 -20.63 1.51
N ASN A 108 -20.33 -21.37 0.45
CA ASN A 108 -18.97 -21.70 0.03
C ASN A 108 -18.46 -20.83 -1.13
N PHE A 109 -19.04 -19.63 -1.33
CA PHE A 109 -18.59 -18.73 -2.39
C PHE A 109 -17.08 -18.46 -2.30
N THR A 110 -16.44 -18.34 -3.46
CA THR A 110 -15.01 -18.03 -3.54
C THR A 110 -14.77 -16.53 -3.37
N ILE A 111 -13.67 -16.17 -2.71
CA ILE A 111 -13.20 -14.78 -2.65
C ILE A 111 -12.06 -14.62 -3.65
N TYR A 112 -12.28 -13.83 -4.70
CA TYR A 112 -11.29 -13.49 -5.71
C TYR A 112 -10.29 -12.44 -5.21
N ASP A 113 -9.02 -12.72 -5.42
CA ASP A 113 -7.98 -11.70 -5.18
C ASP A 113 -7.87 -10.72 -6.37
N ALA A 114 -6.97 -9.73 -6.22
CA ALA A 114 -6.76 -8.72 -7.25
C ALA A 114 -6.26 -9.31 -8.60
N ALA A 115 -5.53 -10.43 -8.56
CA ALA A 115 -5.03 -11.08 -9.77
C ALA A 115 -6.14 -11.87 -10.49
N ASP A 116 -7.00 -12.57 -9.73
CA ASP A 116 -8.17 -13.27 -10.25
C ASP A 116 -9.14 -12.28 -10.92
N SER A 117 -9.47 -11.20 -10.22
CA SER A 117 -10.32 -10.12 -10.73
C SER A 117 -9.76 -9.50 -12.01
N LYS A 118 -8.45 -9.23 -12.05
CA LYS A 118 -7.76 -8.71 -13.23
C LYS A 118 -7.76 -9.69 -14.39
N SER A 119 -7.59 -10.99 -14.11
CA SER A 119 -7.63 -12.06 -15.11
C SER A 119 -9.02 -12.14 -15.75
N LEU A 120 -10.07 -12.13 -14.94
CA LEU A 120 -11.46 -12.15 -15.42
C LEU A 120 -11.79 -10.91 -16.26
N ILE A 121 -11.40 -9.72 -15.81
CA ILE A 121 -11.58 -8.47 -16.56
C ILE A 121 -10.85 -8.54 -17.91
N LYS A 122 -9.63 -9.06 -17.93
CA LYS A 122 -8.86 -9.27 -19.18
C LYS A 122 -9.57 -10.21 -20.15
N ALA A 123 -10.16 -11.28 -19.64
CA ALA A 123 -10.96 -12.21 -20.45
C ALA A 123 -12.18 -11.50 -21.06
N ILE A 124 -12.91 -10.72 -20.27
CA ILE A 124 -14.09 -9.97 -20.72
C ILE A 124 -13.70 -8.93 -21.80
N ILE A 125 -12.61 -8.19 -21.62
CA ILE A 125 -12.10 -7.21 -22.60
C ILE A 125 -11.84 -7.91 -23.95
N LYS A 126 -11.21 -9.09 -23.91
CA LYS A 126 -10.92 -9.90 -25.11
C LYS A 126 -12.20 -10.43 -25.77
N GLU A 127 -13.16 -10.93 -25.01
CA GLU A 127 -14.46 -11.41 -25.49
C GLU A 127 -15.29 -10.29 -26.14
N MET A 128 -15.18 -9.08 -25.62
CA MET A 128 -15.80 -7.89 -26.19
C MET A 128 -15.03 -7.32 -27.41
N GLN A 129 -13.93 -7.95 -27.81
CA GLN A 129 -13.07 -7.53 -28.92
C GLN A 129 -12.53 -6.08 -28.74
N LEU A 130 -12.32 -5.65 -27.49
CA LEU A 130 -11.76 -4.36 -27.14
C LEU A 130 -10.23 -4.43 -27.14
N ASP A 131 -9.56 -3.33 -27.50
CA ASP A 131 -8.10 -3.23 -27.47
C ASP A 131 -7.59 -3.17 -26.02
N ASP A 132 -6.80 -4.17 -25.59
CA ASP A 132 -6.25 -4.29 -24.24
C ASP A 132 -5.16 -3.24 -23.92
N LYS A 133 -4.62 -2.56 -24.94
CA LYS A 133 -3.72 -1.41 -24.74
C LYS A 133 -4.47 -0.15 -24.34
N VAL A 134 -5.71 -0.01 -24.81
CA VAL A 134 -6.63 1.09 -24.44
C VAL A 134 -7.34 0.74 -23.13
N TYR A 135 -8.02 -0.42 -23.10
CA TYR A 135 -8.71 -0.93 -21.92
C TYR A 135 -7.75 -1.77 -21.05
N LYS A 136 -6.74 -1.12 -20.45
CA LYS A 136 -5.79 -1.81 -19.58
C LYS A 136 -6.53 -2.48 -18.40
N PRO A 137 -6.44 -3.81 -18.21
CA PRO A 137 -7.23 -4.52 -17.20
C PRO A 137 -7.12 -3.92 -15.78
N GLY A 138 -5.93 -3.48 -15.39
CA GLY A 138 -5.73 -2.83 -14.08
C GLY A 138 -6.43 -1.47 -13.94
N VAL A 139 -6.55 -0.69 -15.03
CA VAL A 139 -7.26 0.60 -15.01
C VAL A 139 -8.77 0.34 -14.90
N VAL A 140 -9.29 -0.63 -15.65
CA VAL A 140 -10.72 -1.02 -15.59
C VAL A 140 -11.04 -1.58 -14.20
N GLN A 141 -10.18 -2.43 -13.64
CA GLN A 141 -10.32 -2.95 -12.28
C GLN A 141 -10.41 -1.83 -11.25
N SER A 142 -9.53 -0.83 -11.33
CA SER A 142 -9.55 0.33 -10.40
C SER A 142 -10.84 1.14 -10.53
N ARG A 143 -11.39 1.30 -11.74
CA ARG A 143 -12.68 1.97 -11.96
C ARG A 143 -13.84 1.21 -11.32
N ILE A 144 -13.88 -0.11 -11.51
CA ILE A 144 -14.91 -0.98 -10.92
C ILE A 144 -14.80 -0.97 -9.38
N SER A 145 -13.59 -1.13 -8.83
CA SER A 145 -13.35 -1.08 -7.39
C SER A 145 -13.80 0.25 -6.78
N ASN A 146 -13.44 1.37 -7.43
CA ASN A 146 -13.88 2.70 -6.97
C ASN A 146 -15.41 2.83 -6.98
N ALA A 147 -16.09 2.33 -8.02
CA ALA A 147 -17.55 2.33 -8.08
C ALA A 147 -18.16 1.50 -6.93
N LYS A 148 -17.66 0.29 -6.69
CA LYS A 148 -18.09 -0.58 -5.60
C LYS A 148 -17.92 0.07 -4.23
N ASN A 149 -16.77 0.70 -3.98
CA ASN A 149 -16.47 1.41 -2.74
C ASN A 149 -17.42 2.60 -2.47
N HIS A 150 -18.05 3.13 -3.53
CA HIS A 150 -19.09 4.16 -3.46
C HIS A 150 -20.51 3.60 -3.59
N LEU A 151 -20.70 2.27 -3.51
CA LEU A 151 -21.98 1.58 -3.67
C LEU A 151 -22.68 1.85 -5.02
N MET A 152 -21.90 2.18 -6.06
CA MET A 152 -22.38 2.36 -7.42
C MET A 152 -22.42 1.01 -8.12
N LEU A 153 -23.60 0.37 -8.11
CA LEU A 153 -23.85 -0.91 -8.80
C LEU A 153 -23.79 -0.75 -10.32
N PRO A 154 -23.67 -1.82 -11.12
CA PRO A 154 -23.52 -1.73 -12.57
C PRO A 154 -24.58 -0.91 -13.28
N ASP A 155 -25.85 -0.99 -12.87
CA ASP A 155 -26.94 -0.24 -13.48
C ASP A 155 -26.87 1.24 -13.11
N ALA A 156 -26.55 1.57 -11.85
CA ALA A 156 -26.36 2.94 -11.41
C ALA A 156 -25.12 3.57 -12.09
N TYR A 157 -24.05 2.80 -12.25
CA TYR A 157 -22.86 3.25 -12.99
C TYR A 157 -23.21 3.57 -14.45
N ALA A 158 -23.93 2.67 -15.12
CA ALA A 158 -24.34 2.84 -16.52
C ALA A 158 -25.28 4.04 -16.72
N ALA A 159 -26.10 4.36 -15.71
CA ALA A 159 -27.03 5.50 -15.74
C ALA A 159 -26.35 6.85 -15.39
N SER A 160 -25.17 6.83 -14.79
CA SER A 160 -24.45 8.06 -14.41
C SER A 160 -23.81 8.74 -15.60
N ARG A 161 -24.32 9.93 -15.93
CA ARG A 161 -23.78 10.77 -17.00
C ARG A 161 -22.35 11.23 -16.71
N GLU A 162 -22.07 11.62 -15.48
CA GLU A 162 -20.75 12.08 -15.04
C GLU A 162 -19.68 10.99 -15.23
N LEU A 163 -19.96 9.75 -14.76
CA LEU A 163 -19.03 8.63 -14.92
C LEU A 163 -18.81 8.29 -16.41
N TYR A 164 -19.86 8.36 -17.21
CA TYR A 164 -19.75 8.14 -18.65
C TYR A 164 -18.90 9.21 -19.34
N GLU A 165 -19.07 10.48 -19.01
CA GLU A 165 -18.26 11.59 -19.55
C GLU A 165 -16.78 11.44 -19.11
N ASN A 166 -16.53 11.02 -17.87
CA ASN A 166 -15.20 10.73 -17.36
C ASN A 166 -14.53 9.53 -18.08
N ASP A 167 -15.30 8.49 -18.37
CA ASP A 167 -14.79 7.33 -19.11
C ASP A 167 -14.56 7.66 -20.59
N GLN A 168 -15.40 8.50 -21.20
CA GLN A 168 -15.17 9.02 -22.56
C GLN A 168 -13.89 9.87 -22.64
N ALA A 169 -13.69 10.78 -21.69
CA ALA A 169 -12.47 11.59 -21.61
C ALA A 169 -11.21 10.73 -21.46
N ALA A 170 -11.32 9.62 -20.70
CA ALA A 170 -10.26 8.63 -20.56
C ALA A 170 -10.14 7.66 -21.76
N LYS A 171 -10.98 7.78 -22.80
CA LYS A 171 -11.06 6.91 -24.00
C LYS A 171 -11.43 5.45 -23.69
N ILE A 172 -12.17 5.20 -22.62
CA ILE A 172 -12.62 3.86 -22.20
C ILE A 172 -14.13 3.79 -21.94
N PRO A 173 -15.02 4.27 -22.85
CA PRO A 173 -16.45 4.37 -22.60
C PRO A 173 -17.18 3.04 -22.36
N ALA A 174 -16.58 1.89 -22.71
CA ALA A 174 -17.15 0.56 -22.50
C ALA A 174 -16.96 0.01 -21.04
N VAL A 175 -16.37 0.78 -20.13
CA VAL A 175 -16.18 0.33 -18.72
C VAL A 175 -17.50 -0.09 -18.09
N ARG A 176 -18.62 0.63 -18.34
CA ARG A 176 -19.95 0.28 -17.86
C ARG A 176 -20.43 -1.11 -18.30
N ASP A 177 -20.10 -1.50 -19.55
CA ASP A 177 -20.50 -2.79 -20.09
C ASP A 177 -19.58 -3.92 -19.59
N ILE A 178 -18.28 -3.62 -19.43
CA ILE A 178 -17.30 -4.52 -18.79
C ILE A 178 -17.72 -4.75 -17.34
N TYR A 179 -18.11 -3.73 -16.59
CA TYR A 179 -18.52 -3.85 -15.18
C TYR A 179 -19.76 -4.74 -15.02
N ARG A 180 -20.79 -4.56 -15.89
CA ARG A 180 -21.97 -5.41 -15.88
C ARG A 180 -21.61 -6.87 -16.12
N ARG A 181 -20.80 -7.18 -17.16
CA ARG A 181 -20.35 -8.55 -17.45
C ARG A 181 -19.49 -9.13 -16.33
N TYR A 182 -18.61 -8.32 -15.74
CA TYR A 182 -17.78 -8.73 -14.60
C TYR A 182 -18.67 -9.16 -13.41
N TRP A 183 -19.66 -8.36 -13.07
CA TRP A 183 -20.64 -8.64 -12.01
C TRP A 183 -21.41 -9.93 -12.27
N GLU A 184 -21.92 -10.11 -13.48
CA GLU A 184 -22.64 -11.33 -13.89
C GLU A 184 -21.75 -12.58 -13.83
N ARG A 185 -20.50 -12.47 -14.29
CA ARG A 185 -19.52 -13.57 -14.28
C ARG A 185 -19.11 -13.97 -12.86
N CYS A 186 -18.91 -13.03 -11.97
CA CYS A 186 -18.64 -13.31 -10.56
C CYS A 186 -19.83 -14.09 -9.95
N ARG A 187 -21.06 -13.68 -10.20
CA ARG A 187 -22.26 -14.41 -9.73
C ARG A 187 -22.37 -15.84 -10.32
N GLN A 188 -22.10 -16.00 -11.61
CA GLN A 188 -22.11 -17.33 -12.27
C GLN A 188 -21.05 -18.28 -11.69
N SER A 189 -19.93 -17.73 -11.27
CA SER A 189 -18.81 -18.47 -10.67
C SER A 189 -18.98 -18.68 -9.16
N ASP A 190 -20.09 -18.26 -8.58
CA ASP A 190 -20.32 -18.23 -7.13
C ASP A 190 -19.10 -17.59 -6.42
N ALA A 191 -18.69 -16.42 -6.90
CA ALA A 191 -17.50 -15.72 -6.44
C ALA A 191 -17.79 -14.25 -6.14
N MET A 192 -17.08 -13.71 -5.16
CA MET A 192 -17.05 -12.29 -4.77
C MET A 192 -15.61 -11.81 -4.77
N ASP A 193 -15.34 -10.59 -5.21
CA ASP A 193 -14.05 -9.94 -4.91
C ASP A 193 -14.10 -9.28 -3.52
N PHE A 194 -12.96 -8.67 -3.10
CA PHE A 194 -12.90 -8.02 -1.79
C PHE A 194 -13.93 -6.90 -1.62
N ASP A 195 -14.15 -6.09 -2.68
CA ASP A 195 -15.12 -4.99 -2.61
C ASP A 195 -16.54 -5.53 -2.53
N ASP A 196 -16.81 -6.68 -3.17
CA ASP A 196 -18.12 -7.35 -3.13
C ASP A 196 -18.54 -7.77 -1.71
N LEU A 197 -17.58 -8.13 -0.84
CA LEU A 197 -17.90 -8.47 0.55
C LEU A 197 -18.59 -7.30 1.28
N LEU A 198 -18.19 -6.07 0.96
CA LEU A 198 -18.83 -4.87 1.52
C LEU A 198 -20.15 -4.56 0.81
N VAL A 199 -20.12 -4.59 -0.52
CA VAL A 199 -21.31 -4.27 -1.34
C VAL A 199 -22.45 -5.23 -1.04
N TYR A 200 -22.21 -6.55 -1.03
CA TYR A 200 -23.25 -7.52 -0.75
C TYR A 200 -23.72 -7.53 0.72
N THR A 201 -22.85 -7.13 1.68
CA THR A 201 -23.30 -6.88 3.06
C THR A 201 -24.28 -5.70 3.12
N TYR A 202 -23.95 -4.61 2.43
CA TYR A 202 -24.84 -3.46 2.33
C TYR A 202 -26.18 -3.84 1.65
N ILE A 203 -26.13 -4.56 0.52
CA ILE A 203 -27.31 -5.05 -0.20
C ILE A 203 -28.15 -5.97 0.71
N LEU A 204 -27.53 -6.92 1.40
CA LEU A 204 -28.20 -7.82 2.33
C LEU A 204 -29.03 -7.04 3.36
N PHE A 205 -28.42 -6.04 4.00
CA PHE A 205 -29.11 -5.24 5.02
C PHE A 205 -30.17 -4.31 4.44
N GLN A 206 -30.02 -3.88 3.18
CA GLN A 206 -31.03 -3.06 2.49
C GLN A 206 -32.24 -3.87 2.03
N THR A 207 -32.01 -5.09 1.51
CA THR A 207 -33.07 -5.93 0.91
C THR A 207 -33.74 -6.84 1.93
N HIS A 208 -33.08 -7.09 3.07
CA HIS A 208 -33.56 -7.95 4.15
C HIS A 208 -33.48 -7.21 5.50
N PRO A 209 -34.42 -6.28 5.78
CA PRO A 209 -34.39 -5.50 7.02
C PRO A 209 -34.43 -6.37 8.30
N GLU A 210 -35.07 -7.55 8.23
CA GLU A 210 -35.12 -8.52 9.33
C GLU A 210 -33.73 -9.08 9.66
N LEU A 211 -32.87 -9.27 8.66
CA LEU A 211 -31.48 -9.70 8.88
C LEU A 211 -30.65 -8.52 9.42
N CYS A 212 -30.87 -7.31 8.92
CA CYS A 212 -30.26 -6.11 9.49
C CYS A 212 -30.62 -5.97 10.98
N ASP A 213 -31.90 -6.08 11.34
CA ASP A 213 -32.35 -6.00 12.74
C ASP A 213 -31.77 -7.15 13.60
N LYS A 214 -31.64 -8.36 13.06
CA LYS A 214 -30.99 -9.50 13.74
C LYS A 214 -29.56 -9.13 14.19
N TYR A 215 -28.74 -8.59 13.29
CA TYR A 215 -27.34 -8.22 13.59
C TYR A 215 -27.25 -6.92 14.40
N ALA A 216 -28.06 -5.90 14.10
CA ALA A 216 -28.14 -4.68 14.88
C ALA A 216 -28.61 -4.94 16.32
N SER A 217 -29.55 -5.91 16.54
CA SER A 217 -29.98 -6.32 17.87
C SER A 217 -28.90 -7.11 18.62
N ARG A 218 -28.10 -7.89 17.89
CA ARG A 218 -26.99 -8.63 18.47
C ARG A 218 -25.87 -7.71 18.91
N PHE A 219 -25.45 -6.77 18.06
CA PHE A 219 -24.31 -5.88 18.30
C PHE A 219 -24.76 -4.64 19.08
N ARG A 220 -24.89 -4.79 20.39
CA ARG A 220 -25.33 -3.70 21.29
C ARG A 220 -24.33 -2.58 21.42
N TYR A 221 -23.06 -2.83 21.12
CA TYR A 221 -21.98 -1.83 21.07
C TYR A 221 -21.05 -2.09 19.90
N VAL A 222 -20.79 -1.07 19.07
CA VAL A 222 -19.91 -1.14 17.91
C VAL A 222 -18.71 -0.23 18.13
N LEU A 223 -17.50 -0.77 17.97
CA LEU A 223 -16.24 -0.03 18.03
C LEU A 223 -15.54 -0.12 16.66
N VAL A 224 -15.03 0.99 16.20
CA VAL A 224 -14.30 1.05 14.92
C VAL A 224 -12.97 1.75 15.11
N ASP A 225 -11.88 1.05 14.83
CA ASP A 225 -10.53 1.61 14.81
C ASP A 225 -10.17 2.16 13.42
N GLU A 226 -9.24 3.10 13.37
CA GLU A 226 -8.74 3.75 12.14
C GLU A 226 -9.88 4.25 11.23
N TYR A 227 -10.90 4.88 11.82
CA TYR A 227 -12.14 5.26 11.13
C TYR A 227 -11.91 6.21 9.94
N GLN A 228 -10.83 6.99 9.93
CA GLN A 228 -10.42 7.86 8.82
C GLN A 228 -10.07 7.10 7.54
N ASP A 229 -9.81 5.78 7.63
CA ASP A 229 -9.47 4.94 6.47
C ASP A 229 -10.67 4.17 5.92
N THR A 230 -11.86 4.35 6.49
CA THR A 230 -13.08 3.70 6.00
C THR A 230 -13.52 4.27 4.66
N ASN A 231 -13.98 3.39 3.76
CA ASN A 231 -14.66 3.80 2.53
C ASN A 231 -16.16 4.07 2.78
N TYR A 232 -16.86 4.56 1.76
CA TYR A 232 -18.28 4.90 1.89
C TYR A 232 -19.15 3.67 2.20
N ALA A 233 -18.86 2.49 1.60
CA ALA A 233 -19.62 1.27 1.87
C ALA A 233 -19.47 0.82 3.34
N GLN A 234 -18.26 0.81 3.88
CA GLN A 234 -17.99 0.49 5.29
C GLN A 234 -18.74 1.43 6.23
N HIS A 235 -18.69 2.73 5.91
CA HIS A 235 -19.41 3.74 6.67
C HIS A 235 -20.91 3.49 6.69
N CYS A 236 -21.54 3.23 5.53
CA CYS A 236 -22.97 2.93 5.43
C CYS A 236 -23.38 1.68 6.23
N ILE A 237 -22.56 0.63 6.19
CA ILE A 237 -22.84 -0.60 6.96
C ILE A 237 -22.77 -0.32 8.47
N VAL A 238 -21.79 0.47 8.92
CA VAL A 238 -21.71 0.87 10.35
C VAL A 238 -22.96 1.65 10.76
N LEU A 239 -23.44 2.58 9.92
CA LEU A 239 -24.68 3.34 10.17
C LEU A 239 -25.89 2.40 10.31
N GLN A 240 -26.06 1.44 9.40
CA GLN A 240 -27.17 0.46 9.46
C GLN A 240 -27.12 -0.36 10.75
N LEU A 241 -25.96 -0.88 11.14
CA LEU A 241 -25.80 -1.69 12.35
C LEU A 241 -26.01 -0.91 13.65
N THR A 242 -25.76 0.41 13.62
CA THR A 242 -25.82 1.25 14.83
C THR A 242 -27.09 2.07 14.95
N GLU A 243 -27.99 2.01 13.98
CA GLU A 243 -29.23 2.80 13.97
C GLU A 243 -30.08 2.55 15.19
N LYS A 244 -30.18 1.28 15.64
CA LYS A 244 -31.07 0.85 16.72
C LYS A 244 -30.64 1.33 18.10
N TYR A 245 -29.38 1.09 18.48
CA TYR A 245 -28.89 1.39 19.84
C TYR A 245 -28.06 2.67 19.92
N ARG A 246 -27.53 3.14 18.79
CA ARG A 246 -26.66 4.32 18.69
C ARG A 246 -25.40 4.24 19.59
N HIS A 247 -25.06 3.06 20.11
CA HIS A 247 -23.84 2.84 20.88
C HIS A 247 -22.68 2.54 19.93
N VAL A 248 -22.04 3.58 19.46
CA VAL A 248 -20.90 3.50 18.54
C VAL A 248 -19.75 4.35 19.04
N CYS A 249 -18.56 3.76 19.08
CA CYS A 249 -17.32 4.48 19.36
C CYS A 249 -16.39 4.33 18.15
N VAL A 250 -16.12 5.44 17.48
CA VAL A 250 -15.14 5.47 16.39
C VAL A 250 -13.88 6.15 16.87
N VAL A 251 -12.73 5.55 16.59
CA VAL A 251 -11.41 6.07 16.95
C VAL A 251 -10.61 6.27 15.67
N GLY A 252 -9.91 7.39 15.57
CA GLY A 252 -9.10 7.66 14.39
C GLY A 252 -8.24 8.91 14.53
N ASP A 253 -7.45 9.13 13.49
CA ASP A 253 -6.63 10.32 13.30
C ASP A 253 -6.76 10.82 11.86
N ASP A 254 -7.47 11.91 11.68
CA ASP A 254 -7.63 12.54 10.36
C ASP A 254 -6.28 12.89 9.70
N ALA A 255 -5.25 13.19 10.52
CA ALA A 255 -3.88 13.41 10.04
C ALA A 255 -3.18 12.14 9.54
N GLN A 256 -3.76 10.96 9.75
CA GLN A 256 -3.26 9.68 9.26
C GLN A 256 -4.14 9.05 8.17
N SER A 257 -5.05 9.82 7.54
CA SER A 257 -5.86 9.35 6.40
C SER A 257 -5.02 9.36 5.13
N ILE A 258 -4.53 8.17 4.72
CA ILE A 258 -3.55 7.98 3.62
C ILE A 258 -3.94 6.88 2.62
N TYR A 259 -5.18 6.40 2.64
CA TYR A 259 -5.65 5.30 1.79
C TYR A 259 -6.77 5.71 0.83
N SER A 260 -6.83 6.98 0.38
CA SER A 260 -7.84 7.42 -0.60
C SER A 260 -7.74 6.63 -1.92
N PHE A 261 -6.54 6.23 -2.32
CA PHE A 261 -6.31 5.38 -3.49
C PHE A 261 -6.93 3.96 -3.37
N ARG A 262 -7.31 3.55 -2.14
CA ARG A 262 -8.08 2.33 -1.82
C ARG A 262 -9.54 2.63 -1.51
N GLY A 263 -10.02 3.82 -1.83
CA GLY A 263 -11.40 4.24 -1.61
C GLY A 263 -11.70 4.81 -0.21
N ALA A 264 -10.70 4.98 0.66
CA ALA A 264 -10.90 5.65 1.94
C ALA A 264 -11.44 7.07 1.75
N ASN A 265 -12.38 7.46 2.61
CA ASN A 265 -12.99 8.76 2.56
C ASN A 265 -12.86 9.48 3.91
N ILE A 266 -11.97 10.46 3.98
CA ILE A 266 -11.72 11.25 5.18
C ILE A 266 -12.98 11.96 5.69
N ASP A 267 -13.95 12.28 4.80
CA ASP A 267 -15.21 12.89 5.19
C ASP A 267 -16.00 12.06 6.21
N ASN A 268 -15.80 10.74 6.23
CA ASN A 268 -16.47 9.86 7.19
C ASN A 268 -16.14 10.24 8.65
N ILE A 269 -14.88 10.57 8.93
CA ILE A 269 -14.48 11.01 10.27
C ILE A 269 -14.74 12.50 10.48
N LEU A 270 -14.49 13.36 9.47
CA LEU A 270 -14.69 14.80 9.60
C LEU A 270 -16.16 15.17 9.81
N LYS A 271 -17.09 14.42 9.20
CA LYS A 271 -18.53 14.68 9.27
C LYS A 271 -19.27 13.83 10.31
N PHE A 272 -18.57 13.00 11.08
CA PHE A 272 -19.19 12.08 12.05
C PHE A 272 -20.13 12.80 13.04
N THR A 273 -19.69 13.91 13.63
CA THR A 273 -20.49 14.70 14.57
C THR A 273 -21.67 15.43 13.92
N SER A 274 -21.64 15.60 12.60
CA SER A 274 -22.77 16.15 11.83
C SER A 274 -23.86 15.11 11.59
N LEU A 275 -23.46 13.84 11.44
CA LEU A 275 -24.37 12.70 11.29
C LEU A 275 -24.99 12.28 12.62
N TYR A 276 -24.17 12.20 13.66
CA TYR A 276 -24.60 11.94 15.02
C TYR A 276 -24.54 13.24 15.84
N LYS A 277 -25.65 14.02 15.82
CA LYS A 277 -25.72 15.34 16.47
C LYS A 277 -25.48 15.31 17.98
N ASP A 278 -25.70 14.17 18.60
CA ASP A 278 -25.48 13.86 20.01
C ASP A 278 -24.12 13.20 20.27
N ALA A 279 -23.28 13.07 19.26
CA ALA A 279 -21.96 12.47 19.41
C ALA A 279 -21.06 13.31 20.31
N ARG A 280 -20.39 12.64 21.26
CA ARG A 280 -19.38 13.27 22.11
C ARG A 280 -18.00 13.14 21.48
N LEU A 281 -17.30 14.26 21.37
CA LEU A 281 -15.93 14.33 20.86
C LEU A 281 -14.93 14.26 22.02
N PHE A 282 -13.97 13.34 21.92
CA PHE A 282 -12.80 13.23 22.80
C PHE A 282 -11.52 13.44 21.99
N LYS A 283 -10.57 14.18 22.57
CA LYS A 283 -9.27 14.42 21.93
C LYS A 283 -8.17 13.80 22.79
N LEU A 284 -7.37 12.93 22.19
CA LEU A 284 -6.19 12.34 22.81
C LEU A 284 -4.96 13.07 22.25
N GLU A 285 -4.49 14.08 22.98
CA GLU A 285 -3.45 15.01 22.50
C GLU A 285 -2.07 14.67 23.06
N GLN A 286 -1.95 13.86 24.11
CA GLN A 286 -0.67 13.44 24.69
C GLN A 286 -0.05 12.31 23.87
N ASN A 287 1.13 12.56 23.30
CA ASN A 287 1.94 11.57 22.59
C ASN A 287 2.93 10.90 23.56
N TYR A 288 2.98 9.57 23.55
CA TYR A 288 3.84 8.74 24.39
C TYR A 288 5.01 8.10 23.64
N ARG A 289 5.08 8.27 22.30
CA ARG A 289 6.06 7.62 21.42
C ARG A 289 7.27 8.53 21.18
N SER A 290 7.01 9.73 20.70
CA SER A 290 8.01 10.61 20.10
C SER A 290 8.58 11.64 21.08
N THR A 291 9.78 12.15 20.78
CA THR A 291 10.35 13.29 21.51
C THR A 291 9.55 14.58 21.23
N GLN A 292 9.67 15.58 22.11
CA GLN A 292 8.98 16.86 21.95
C GLN A 292 9.32 17.56 20.62
N THR A 293 10.59 17.47 20.17
CA THR A 293 11.03 18.08 18.92
C THR A 293 10.34 17.45 17.72
N ILE A 294 10.22 16.13 17.68
CA ILE A 294 9.53 15.42 16.59
C ILE A 294 8.04 15.76 16.57
N VAL A 295 7.38 15.76 17.74
CA VAL A 295 5.96 16.13 17.84
C VAL A 295 5.71 17.55 17.33
N LYS A 296 6.55 18.51 17.70
CA LYS A 296 6.43 19.90 17.23
C LYS A 296 6.72 20.04 15.73
N ALA A 297 7.68 19.28 15.20
CA ALA A 297 7.95 19.22 13.76
C ALA A 297 6.72 18.67 13.01
N ALA A 298 6.15 17.56 13.49
CA ALA A 298 4.96 16.93 12.90
C ALA A 298 3.73 17.86 12.95
N ASN A 299 3.50 18.55 14.07
CA ASN A 299 2.44 19.54 14.18
C ASN A 299 2.61 20.68 13.17
N SER A 300 3.83 21.25 13.03
CA SER A 300 4.09 22.34 12.09
C SER A 300 3.87 21.93 10.64
N LEU A 301 4.14 20.66 10.30
CA LEU A 301 3.87 20.09 8.99
C LEU A 301 2.36 19.96 8.73
N ILE A 302 1.64 19.29 9.64
CA ILE A 302 0.23 18.95 9.40
C ILE A 302 -0.70 20.15 9.52
N GLU A 303 -0.31 21.19 10.25
CA GLU A 303 -1.05 22.47 10.35
C GLU A 303 -1.31 23.13 8.99
N LYS A 304 -0.51 22.81 7.97
CA LYS A 304 -0.70 23.31 6.60
C LYS A 304 -1.90 22.71 5.88
N ASN A 305 -2.45 21.60 6.37
CA ASN A 305 -3.69 21.03 5.85
C ASN A 305 -4.90 21.84 6.32
N ARG A 306 -5.88 22.04 5.43
CA ARG A 306 -7.10 22.82 5.73
C ARG A 306 -8.21 21.92 6.28
N GLU A 307 -8.38 20.74 5.68
CA GLU A 307 -9.41 19.78 6.08
C GLU A 307 -8.87 18.92 7.22
N GLN A 308 -9.10 19.35 8.47
CA GLN A 308 -8.66 18.61 9.65
C GLN A 308 -9.49 18.96 10.90
N ILE A 309 -9.54 18.05 11.86
CA ILE A 309 -10.06 18.30 13.20
C ILE A 309 -8.91 18.87 14.04
N ARG A 310 -9.02 20.13 14.43
CA ARG A 310 -7.96 20.82 15.19
C ARG A 310 -7.67 20.11 16.49
N LYS A 311 -6.41 19.75 16.68
CA LYS A 311 -5.84 19.16 17.90
C LYS A 311 -4.42 19.65 18.08
N GLU A 312 -3.95 19.75 19.31
CA GLU A 312 -2.57 20.13 19.63
C GLU A 312 -1.88 18.96 20.31
N VAL A 313 -1.18 18.17 19.51
CA VAL A 313 -0.44 17.01 20.03
C VAL A 313 0.79 17.50 20.76
N PHE A 314 0.99 17.03 22.00
CA PHE A 314 2.16 17.36 22.84
C PHE A 314 2.80 16.08 23.38
N SER A 315 4.06 16.16 23.78
CA SER A 315 4.80 15.06 24.42
C SER A 315 5.46 15.56 25.70
N GLU A 316 5.44 14.70 26.72
CA GLU A 316 6.17 14.88 27.98
C GLU A 316 7.49 14.11 28.00
N ASN A 317 7.81 13.38 26.92
CA ASN A 317 9.09 12.73 26.74
C ASN A 317 10.22 13.75 26.65
N ASP A 318 11.47 13.29 26.55
CA ASP A 318 12.64 14.14 26.38
C ASP A 318 12.49 15.13 25.23
N LYS A 319 13.16 16.27 25.33
CA LYS A 319 13.13 17.30 24.28
C LYS A 319 13.53 16.73 22.93
N GLY A 320 14.53 15.86 22.91
CA GLY A 320 15.11 15.30 21.67
C GLY A 320 15.95 16.30 20.88
N GLU A 321 16.73 15.75 19.94
CA GLU A 321 17.53 16.55 19.00
C GLU A 321 16.70 16.98 17.78
N PRO A 322 17.06 18.06 17.07
CA PRO A 322 16.47 18.39 15.79
C PRO A 322 16.63 17.26 14.77
N ILE A 323 15.62 17.07 13.93
CA ILE A 323 15.61 16.03 12.89
C ILE A 323 16.74 16.30 11.89
N THR A 324 17.67 15.35 11.75
CA THR A 324 18.79 15.50 10.83
C THR A 324 18.34 15.32 9.38
N VAL A 325 18.67 16.28 8.51
CA VAL A 325 18.38 16.22 7.07
C VAL A 325 19.70 15.99 6.32
N PHE A 326 19.76 14.95 5.51
CA PHE A 326 20.90 14.64 4.65
C PHE A 326 20.63 15.10 3.22
N ASN A 327 21.57 15.87 2.67
CA ASN A 327 21.57 16.29 1.28
C ASN A 327 22.59 15.44 0.53
N ALA A 328 22.11 14.50 -0.28
CA ALA A 328 22.93 13.65 -1.14
C ALA A 328 23.05 14.24 -2.55
N TYR A 329 24.18 14.02 -3.20
CA TYR A 329 24.35 14.41 -4.59
C TYR A 329 23.56 13.49 -5.52
N SER A 330 23.53 12.18 -5.24
CA SER A 330 22.82 11.17 -6.02
C SER A 330 22.09 10.18 -5.14
N ASP A 331 21.18 9.38 -5.75
CA ASP A 331 20.49 8.28 -5.11
C ASP A 331 21.46 7.23 -4.54
N VAL A 332 22.59 6.99 -5.22
CA VAL A 332 23.64 6.05 -4.75
C VAL A 332 24.31 6.59 -3.48
N GLU A 333 24.63 7.87 -3.45
CA GLU A 333 25.20 8.53 -2.27
C GLU A 333 24.18 8.53 -1.11
N GLU A 334 22.89 8.76 -1.41
CA GLU A 334 21.82 8.68 -0.40
C GLU A 334 21.81 7.32 0.28
N GLY A 335 21.87 6.23 -0.50
CA GLY A 335 21.95 4.86 0.02
C GLY A 335 23.18 4.64 0.91
N GLU A 336 24.34 5.14 0.50
CA GLU A 336 25.57 5.00 1.28
C GLU A 336 25.52 5.82 2.59
N ILE A 337 24.93 7.03 2.58
CA ILE A 337 24.72 7.85 3.79
C ILE A 337 23.84 7.11 4.79
N VAL A 338 22.71 6.58 4.34
CA VAL A 338 21.76 5.85 5.19
C VAL A 338 22.42 4.61 5.79
N ALA A 339 23.07 3.77 4.97
CA ALA A 339 23.74 2.56 5.44
C ALA A 339 24.88 2.86 6.42
N ASN A 340 25.66 3.94 6.18
CA ASN A 340 26.69 4.43 7.12
C ASN A 340 26.10 4.86 8.44
N LYS A 341 24.98 5.61 8.41
CA LYS A 341 24.35 6.13 9.63
C LYS A 341 23.77 4.99 10.47
N ILE A 342 23.17 3.97 9.85
CA ILE A 342 22.68 2.76 10.54
C ILE A 342 23.86 2.08 11.25
N ALA A 343 24.96 1.82 10.54
CA ALA A 343 26.16 1.20 11.13
C ALA A 343 26.75 2.03 12.30
N GLN A 344 26.76 3.36 12.14
CA GLN A 344 27.23 4.28 13.17
C GLN A 344 26.34 4.25 14.43
N LEU A 345 25.01 4.30 14.27
CA LEU A 345 24.07 4.27 15.37
C LEU A 345 24.13 2.92 16.11
N ARG A 346 24.23 1.81 15.39
CA ARG A 346 24.44 0.50 15.99
C ARG A 346 25.70 0.47 16.86
N THR A 347 26.84 0.95 16.32
CA THR A 347 28.11 0.91 17.04
C THR A 347 28.13 1.86 18.24
N LYS A 348 27.57 3.08 18.10
CA LYS A 348 27.65 4.12 19.15
C LYS A 348 26.55 4.00 20.21
N LYS A 349 25.34 3.56 19.83
CA LYS A 349 24.16 3.53 20.69
C LYS A 349 23.71 2.10 21.06
N GLY A 350 24.29 1.07 20.43
CA GLY A 350 23.98 -0.33 20.72
C GLY A 350 22.62 -0.80 20.17
N TYR A 351 22.01 -0.06 19.23
CA TYR A 351 20.74 -0.46 18.62
C TYR A 351 20.86 -1.78 17.85
N SER A 352 19.82 -2.60 17.92
CA SER A 352 19.66 -3.81 17.10
C SER A 352 19.18 -3.46 15.68
N TYR A 353 19.40 -4.34 14.69
CA TYR A 353 19.03 -4.05 13.31
C TYR A 353 17.52 -3.98 13.09
N ASP A 354 16.71 -4.67 13.86
CA ASP A 354 15.24 -4.63 13.82
C ASP A 354 14.64 -3.33 14.36
N GLU A 355 15.43 -2.51 15.08
CA GLU A 355 15.03 -1.17 15.52
C GLU A 355 15.15 -0.11 14.42
N PHE A 356 15.56 -0.50 13.19
CA PHE A 356 15.74 0.41 12.06
C PHE A 356 14.75 0.14 10.94
N ALA A 357 14.15 1.21 10.39
CA ALA A 357 13.39 1.19 9.16
C ALA A 357 13.86 2.24 8.16
N VAL A 358 13.86 1.88 6.87
CA VAL A 358 14.05 2.82 5.75
C VAL A 358 12.74 2.90 4.99
N LEU A 359 12.13 4.09 5.05
CA LEU A 359 10.82 4.37 4.48
C LEU A 359 10.94 5.16 3.18
N TYR A 360 10.36 4.64 2.12
CA TYR A 360 10.36 5.26 0.80
C TYR A 360 8.94 5.39 0.24
N ARG A 361 8.78 6.29 -0.74
CA ARG A 361 7.47 6.54 -1.36
C ARG A 361 7.04 5.43 -2.31
N THR A 362 7.97 4.81 -3.03
CA THR A 362 7.71 3.74 -4.00
C THR A 362 8.71 2.61 -3.88
N ASN A 363 8.26 1.36 -4.13
CA ASN A 363 9.11 0.18 -4.07
C ASN A 363 10.33 0.23 -5.03
N ALA A 364 10.24 1.00 -6.12
CA ALA A 364 11.37 1.16 -7.04
C ALA A 364 12.63 1.77 -6.39
N GLN A 365 12.46 2.49 -5.26
CA GLN A 365 13.57 3.08 -4.52
C GLN A 365 14.37 2.05 -3.70
N SER A 366 13.78 0.89 -3.35
CA SER A 366 14.40 -0.10 -2.47
C SER A 366 15.77 -0.57 -2.96
N ARG A 367 15.92 -0.79 -4.26
CA ARG A 367 17.11 -1.37 -4.89
C ARG A 367 18.42 -0.68 -4.48
N ILE A 368 18.41 0.63 -4.37
CA ILE A 368 19.62 1.41 -4.01
C ILE A 368 20.02 1.14 -2.55
N PHE A 369 19.03 1.09 -1.65
CA PHE A 369 19.27 0.82 -0.23
C PHE A 369 19.67 -0.64 0.01
N GLU A 370 19.05 -1.58 -0.70
CA GLU A 370 19.44 -2.99 -0.69
C GLU A 370 20.92 -3.17 -1.09
N GLU A 371 21.33 -2.52 -2.18
CA GLU A 371 22.71 -2.57 -2.66
C GLU A 371 23.69 -1.97 -1.65
N ALA A 372 23.34 -0.83 -1.04
CA ALA A 372 24.16 -0.16 -0.03
C ALA A 372 24.31 -1.00 1.26
N LEU A 373 23.21 -1.57 1.76
CA LEU A 373 23.22 -2.43 2.96
C LEU A 373 23.98 -3.74 2.71
N ARG A 374 23.76 -4.38 1.56
CA ARG A 374 24.47 -5.62 1.18
C ARG A 374 25.98 -5.40 1.08
N LYS A 375 26.44 -4.29 0.48
CA LYS A 375 27.88 -3.95 0.39
C LYS A 375 28.54 -3.83 1.77
N ARG A 376 27.76 -3.54 2.81
CA ARG A 376 28.25 -3.41 4.20
C ARG A 376 28.00 -4.63 5.06
N GLY A 377 27.44 -5.70 4.50
CA GLY A 377 27.05 -6.89 5.25
C GLY A 377 25.96 -6.62 6.30
N VAL A 378 25.13 -5.58 6.11
CA VAL A 378 24.00 -5.28 6.99
C VAL A 378 22.81 -6.12 6.56
N PRO A 379 22.28 -6.98 7.45
CA PRO A 379 21.10 -7.78 7.13
C PRO A 379 19.86 -6.89 6.99
N TYR A 380 19.05 -7.15 5.98
CA TYR A 380 17.82 -6.41 5.72
C TYR A 380 16.70 -7.34 5.25
N ARG A 381 15.47 -6.87 5.39
CA ARG A 381 14.27 -7.45 4.80
C ARG A 381 13.48 -6.39 4.04
N ILE A 382 12.82 -6.80 2.94
CA ILE A 382 11.88 -5.94 2.22
C ILE A 382 10.48 -6.31 2.68
N TYR A 383 9.78 -5.33 3.21
CA TYR A 383 8.39 -5.49 3.62
C TYR A 383 7.45 -5.17 2.45
N GLY A 384 6.50 -6.07 2.15
CA GLY A 384 5.63 -5.96 0.99
C GLY A 384 6.26 -6.50 -0.30
N GLY A 385 7.20 -7.47 -0.20
CA GLY A 385 7.61 -8.34 -1.31
C GLY A 385 6.45 -9.24 -1.77
N LEU A 386 6.69 -10.13 -2.75
CA LEU A 386 5.68 -11.12 -3.16
C LEU A 386 5.32 -11.97 -1.93
N SER A 387 4.06 -11.85 -1.49
CA SER A 387 3.51 -12.66 -0.40
C SER A 387 3.70 -14.15 -0.71
N PHE A 388 3.92 -14.96 0.32
CA PHE A 388 3.98 -16.42 0.21
C PHE A 388 2.82 -16.98 -0.61
N TYR A 389 1.60 -16.51 -0.35
CA TYR A 389 0.38 -16.93 -1.04
C TYR A 389 0.26 -16.43 -2.49
N GLN A 390 1.12 -15.50 -2.94
CA GLN A 390 1.19 -15.03 -4.32
C GLN A 390 2.19 -15.84 -5.18
N ARG A 391 2.97 -16.74 -4.58
CA ARG A 391 3.88 -17.64 -5.29
C ARG A 391 3.09 -18.57 -6.20
N LYS A 392 3.63 -18.82 -7.40
CA LYS A 392 2.93 -19.56 -8.44
C LYS A 392 2.45 -20.95 -7.97
N GLU A 393 3.36 -21.74 -7.40
CA GLU A 393 3.10 -23.10 -6.90
C GLU A 393 2.05 -23.12 -5.79
N ILE A 394 2.07 -22.12 -4.91
CA ILE A 394 1.08 -21.97 -3.83
C ILE A 394 -0.31 -21.65 -4.41
N LYS A 395 -0.37 -20.70 -5.35
CA LYS A 395 -1.61 -20.39 -6.06
C LYS A 395 -2.15 -21.57 -6.85
N ASP A 396 -1.29 -22.41 -7.42
CA ASP A 396 -1.71 -23.60 -8.14
C ASP A 396 -2.35 -24.62 -7.20
N VAL A 397 -1.78 -24.85 -6.00
CA VAL A 397 -2.38 -25.71 -4.97
C VAL A 397 -3.70 -25.11 -4.44
N ILE A 398 -3.70 -23.82 -4.10
CA ILE A 398 -4.91 -23.15 -3.59
C ILE A 398 -6.05 -23.18 -4.63
N ALA A 399 -5.74 -23.13 -5.93
CA ALA A 399 -6.77 -23.26 -6.96
C ALA A 399 -7.44 -24.64 -6.93
N TYR A 400 -6.72 -25.73 -6.63
CA TYR A 400 -7.34 -27.03 -6.37
C TYR A 400 -8.20 -27.03 -5.11
N PHE A 401 -7.74 -26.41 -4.04
CA PHE A 401 -8.52 -26.27 -2.79
C PHE A 401 -9.82 -25.50 -3.06
N ARG A 402 -9.74 -24.41 -3.83
CA ARG A 402 -10.91 -23.61 -4.22
C ARG A 402 -11.91 -24.41 -5.04
N LEU A 403 -11.47 -25.23 -6.01
CA LEU A 403 -12.34 -26.09 -6.78
C LEU A 403 -12.98 -27.21 -5.95
N ALA A 404 -12.28 -27.73 -4.95
CA ALA A 404 -12.85 -28.71 -4.04
C ALA A 404 -14.02 -28.10 -3.24
N VAL A 405 -13.90 -26.83 -2.84
CA VAL A 405 -14.94 -26.11 -2.07
C VAL A 405 -16.01 -25.52 -2.98
N ASN A 406 -15.61 -24.91 -4.09
CA ASN A 406 -16.51 -24.30 -5.09
C ASN A 406 -16.11 -24.73 -6.50
N PRO A 407 -16.71 -25.79 -7.06
CA PRO A 407 -16.39 -26.24 -8.41
C PRO A 407 -16.81 -25.27 -9.52
N ASN A 408 -17.63 -24.24 -9.20
CA ASN A 408 -18.05 -23.22 -10.14
C ASN A 408 -17.01 -22.08 -10.29
N ASP A 409 -15.94 -22.07 -9.50
CA ASP A 409 -14.87 -21.10 -9.57
C ASP A 409 -14.15 -21.12 -10.92
N GLU A 410 -14.45 -20.13 -11.75
CA GLU A 410 -13.95 -20.03 -13.10
C GLU A 410 -12.41 -19.83 -13.18
N GLU A 411 -11.85 -18.99 -12.33
CA GLU A 411 -10.42 -18.69 -12.36
C GLU A 411 -9.59 -19.87 -11.86
N ALA A 412 -10.03 -20.54 -10.80
CA ALA A 412 -9.41 -21.77 -10.34
C ALA A 412 -9.52 -22.89 -11.39
N PHE A 413 -10.68 -23.05 -12.03
CA PHE A 413 -10.89 -24.02 -13.10
C PHE A 413 -9.91 -23.80 -14.28
N LYS A 414 -9.83 -22.58 -14.81
CA LYS A 414 -8.91 -22.24 -15.91
C LYS A 414 -7.46 -22.48 -15.54
N ARG A 415 -7.11 -22.25 -14.30
CA ARG A 415 -5.75 -22.38 -13.79
C ARG A 415 -5.28 -23.82 -13.76
N VAL A 416 -6.11 -24.76 -13.32
CA VAL A 416 -5.67 -26.14 -13.02
C VAL A 416 -6.17 -27.21 -13.99
N ILE A 417 -7.11 -26.93 -14.89
CA ILE A 417 -7.64 -27.93 -15.83
C ILE A 417 -6.54 -28.66 -16.62
N ASN A 418 -5.47 -27.97 -16.97
CA ASN A 418 -4.30 -28.53 -17.64
C ASN A 418 -2.98 -28.38 -16.87
N TYR A 419 -3.04 -28.22 -15.56
CA TYR A 419 -1.88 -28.21 -14.69
C TYR A 419 -2.08 -29.11 -13.48
N PRO A 420 -1.22 -30.13 -13.25
CA PRO A 420 -0.15 -30.63 -14.16
C PRO A 420 -0.67 -31.01 -15.55
N ALA A 421 0.24 -31.12 -16.50
CA ALA A 421 -0.10 -31.30 -17.93
C ALA A 421 -0.98 -32.56 -18.18
N ARG A 422 -2.26 -32.37 -18.55
CA ARG A 422 -3.23 -33.44 -18.85
C ARG A 422 -3.48 -33.56 -20.35
N GLY A 423 -2.84 -32.73 -21.17
CA GLY A 423 -3.07 -32.70 -22.61
C GLY A 423 -4.46 -32.16 -22.99
N ILE A 424 -5.00 -31.25 -22.17
CA ILE A 424 -6.21 -30.47 -22.45
C ILE A 424 -5.76 -29.12 -22.97
N GLY A 425 -5.83 -28.92 -24.28
CA GLY A 425 -5.33 -27.71 -24.94
C GLY A 425 -6.29 -26.51 -24.81
N ASN A 426 -5.77 -25.32 -25.06
CA ASN A 426 -6.55 -24.06 -25.01
C ASN A 426 -7.77 -24.08 -25.96
N THR A 427 -7.70 -24.78 -27.09
CA THR A 427 -8.84 -24.91 -28.01
C THR A 427 -10.02 -25.59 -27.34
N THR A 428 -9.77 -26.61 -26.53
CA THR A 428 -10.83 -27.32 -25.77
C THR A 428 -11.37 -26.42 -24.65
N LEU A 429 -10.49 -25.76 -23.93
CA LEU A 429 -10.87 -24.84 -22.87
C LEU A 429 -11.73 -23.69 -23.41
N ASN A 430 -11.34 -23.10 -24.55
CA ASN A 430 -12.12 -22.02 -25.18
C ASN A 430 -13.52 -22.50 -25.60
N LYS A 431 -13.68 -23.71 -26.11
CA LYS A 431 -15.01 -24.27 -26.43
C LYS A 431 -15.92 -24.37 -25.19
N ILE A 432 -15.35 -24.77 -24.05
CA ILE A 432 -16.06 -24.80 -22.77
C ILE A 432 -16.47 -23.41 -22.32
N ILE A 433 -15.53 -22.45 -22.40
CA ILE A 433 -15.76 -21.03 -22.04
C ILE A 433 -16.85 -20.43 -22.94
N ASP A 434 -16.76 -20.61 -24.26
CA ASP A 434 -17.74 -20.08 -25.20
C ASP A 434 -19.15 -20.64 -24.93
N ALA A 435 -19.25 -21.95 -24.69
CA ALA A 435 -20.52 -22.58 -24.33
C ALA A 435 -21.07 -22.05 -23.01
N ALA A 436 -20.24 -21.91 -21.99
CA ALA A 436 -20.64 -21.37 -20.69
C ALA A 436 -21.16 -19.93 -20.81
N ASN A 437 -20.50 -19.09 -21.62
CA ASN A 437 -20.92 -17.71 -21.89
C ASN A 437 -22.26 -17.64 -22.65
N VAL A 438 -22.45 -18.48 -23.68
CA VAL A 438 -23.66 -18.50 -24.47
C VAL A 438 -24.87 -18.90 -23.60
N HIS A 439 -24.69 -19.91 -22.77
CA HIS A 439 -25.75 -20.47 -21.94
C HIS A 439 -25.84 -19.84 -20.54
N ARG A 440 -24.95 -18.92 -20.19
CA ARG A 440 -24.88 -18.25 -18.88
C ARG A 440 -24.79 -19.21 -17.70
N VAL A 441 -23.96 -20.24 -17.83
CA VAL A 441 -23.71 -21.26 -16.81
C VAL A 441 -22.23 -21.33 -16.45
N SER A 442 -21.88 -21.99 -15.34
CA SER A 442 -20.50 -22.19 -14.95
C SER A 442 -19.73 -23.13 -15.87
N LEU A 443 -18.41 -23.04 -15.91
CA LEU A 443 -17.56 -23.96 -16.68
C LEU A 443 -17.71 -25.40 -16.18
N TRP A 444 -17.91 -25.58 -14.88
CA TRP A 444 -18.14 -26.86 -14.25
C TRP A 444 -19.42 -27.54 -14.78
N LYS A 445 -20.50 -26.78 -14.96
CA LYS A 445 -21.76 -27.28 -15.49
C LYS A 445 -21.61 -27.74 -16.95
N VAL A 446 -20.90 -26.97 -17.77
CA VAL A 446 -20.56 -27.35 -19.14
C VAL A 446 -19.68 -28.61 -19.18
N LEU A 447 -18.70 -28.73 -18.25
CA LEU A 447 -17.85 -29.92 -18.15
C LEU A 447 -18.64 -31.17 -17.82
N ASN A 448 -19.65 -31.08 -16.95
CA ASN A 448 -20.52 -32.23 -16.59
C ASN A 448 -21.43 -32.66 -17.72
N GLU A 449 -21.94 -31.72 -18.51
CA GLU A 449 -22.96 -31.98 -19.55
C GLU A 449 -22.52 -31.34 -20.91
N PRO A 450 -21.39 -31.68 -21.48
CA PRO A 450 -20.83 -30.96 -22.65
C PRO A 450 -21.76 -31.07 -23.88
N LEU A 451 -22.46 -32.17 -24.07
CA LEU A 451 -23.38 -32.34 -25.18
C LEU A 451 -24.64 -31.49 -25.07
N THR A 452 -25.17 -31.33 -23.86
CA THR A 452 -26.31 -30.44 -23.57
C THR A 452 -26.03 -29.00 -23.96
N TYR A 453 -24.75 -28.56 -23.78
CA TYR A 453 -24.29 -27.20 -24.12
C TYR A 453 -23.62 -27.12 -25.49
N GLY A 454 -23.80 -28.12 -26.37
CA GLY A 454 -23.32 -28.09 -27.76
C GLY A 454 -21.82 -28.22 -27.92
N VAL A 455 -21.06 -28.68 -26.90
CA VAL A 455 -19.62 -28.87 -26.98
C VAL A 455 -19.27 -30.24 -27.57
N SER A 456 -18.83 -30.24 -28.82
CA SER A 456 -18.32 -31.43 -29.51
C SER A 456 -16.86 -31.68 -29.18
N LEU A 457 -16.55 -32.86 -28.66
CA LEU A 457 -15.23 -33.29 -28.22
C LEU A 457 -14.83 -34.61 -28.90
N THR A 458 -13.52 -34.77 -29.16
CA THR A 458 -12.99 -36.08 -29.56
C THR A 458 -13.04 -37.04 -28.36
N LYS A 459 -13.14 -38.36 -28.64
CA LYS A 459 -13.19 -39.41 -27.60
C LYS A 459 -12.03 -39.29 -26.61
N GLY A 460 -10.80 -39.03 -27.09
CA GLY A 460 -9.64 -38.89 -26.23
C GLY A 460 -9.68 -37.63 -25.34
N THR A 461 -10.20 -36.52 -25.88
CA THR A 461 -10.39 -35.28 -25.09
C THR A 461 -11.49 -35.48 -24.05
N HIS A 462 -12.58 -36.15 -24.40
CA HIS A 462 -13.66 -36.46 -23.49
C HIS A 462 -13.18 -37.30 -22.28
N THR A 463 -12.38 -38.35 -22.53
CA THR A 463 -11.79 -39.17 -21.45
C THR A 463 -10.92 -38.36 -20.50
N LYS A 464 -10.08 -37.44 -21.03
CA LYS A 464 -9.24 -36.56 -20.21
C LYS A 464 -10.06 -35.60 -19.35
N LEU A 465 -11.10 -35.03 -19.93
CA LEU A 465 -12.01 -34.13 -19.20
C LEU A 465 -12.82 -34.90 -18.14
N GLN A 466 -13.26 -36.12 -18.43
CA GLN A 466 -13.89 -36.99 -17.44
C GLN A 466 -12.96 -37.29 -16.26
N ALA A 467 -11.72 -37.69 -16.52
CA ALA A 467 -10.74 -37.92 -15.46
C ALA A 467 -10.50 -36.70 -14.57
N PHE A 468 -10.45 -35.51 -15.17
CA PHE A 468 -10.32 -34.26 -14.40
C PHE A 468 -11.59 -33.97 -13.60
N ARG A 469 -12.77 -34.15 -14.20
CA ARG A 469 -14.08 -34.01 -13.52
C ARG A 469 -14.16 -34.92 -12.31
N ASP A 470 -13.85 -36.20 -12.51
CA ASP A 470 -13.99 -37.23 -11.46
C ASP A 470 -12.99 -36.97 -10.31
N LEU A 471 -11.78 -36.48 -10.61
CA LEU A 471 -10.82 -36.04 -9.61
C LEU A 471 -11.39 -34.91 -8.73
N ILE A 472 -11.93 -33.86 -9.36
CA ILE A 472 -12.49 -32.71 -8.62
C ILE A 472 -13.75 -33.13 -7.87
N ALA A 473 -14.64 -33.95 -8.47
CA ALA A 473 -15.84 -34.44 -7.81
C ALA A 473 -15.52 -35.24 -6.52
N GLY A 474 -14.47 -36.06 -6.54
CA GLY A 474 -14.00 -36.77 -5.35
C GLY A 474 -13.52 -35.78 -4.24
N PHE A 475 -12.89 -34.69 -4.59
CA PHE A 475 -12.51 -33.66 -3.61
C PHE A 475 -13.74 -32.92 -3.05
N VAL A 476 -14.69 -32.58 -3.90
CA VAL A 476 -15.96 -31.93 -3.51
C VAL A 476 -16.71 -32.78 -2.48
N GLU A 477 -16.79 -34.11 -2.72
CA GLU A 477 -17.45 -35.06 -1.79
C GLU A 477 -16.70 -35.07 -0.43
N ALA A 478 -15.37 -35.02 -0.43
CA ALA A 478 -14.56 -35.11 0.78
C ALA A 478 -14.59 -33.83 1.66
N VAL A 479 -14.91 -32.67 1.10
CA VAL A 479 -14.86 -31.38 1.82
C VAL A 479 -15.69 -31.35 3.10
N SER A 480 -16.85 -32.02 3.12
CA SER A 480 -17.79 -32.01 4.25
C SER A 480 -17.42 -32.98 5.38
N HIS A 481 -16.51 -33.93 5.11
CA HIS A 481 -16.26 -35.05 6.00
C HIS A 481 -14.79 -35.12 6.47
N THR A 482 -13.88 -34.51 5.74
CA THR A 482 -12.43 -34.60 5.99
C THR A 482 -11.91 -33.28 6.51
N GLY A 483 -11.11 -33.30 7.57
CA GLY A 483 -10.47 -32.11 8.12
C GLY A 483 -9.56 -31.40 7.12
N ALA A 484 -9.39 -30.09 7.28
CA ALA A 484 -8.67 -29.23 6.35
C ALA A 484 -7.26 -29.74 6.03
N TYR A 485 -6.48 -30.10 7.05
CA TYR A 485 -5.11 -30.59 6.90
C TYR A 485 -5.03 -31.89 6.12
N GLU A 486 -5.85 -32.89 6.47
CA GLU A 486 -5.82 -34.20 5.80
C GLU A 486 -6.31 -34.10 4.35
N LEU A 487 -7.39 -33.35 4.13
CA LEU A 487 -7.88 -33.11 2.77
C LEU A 487 -6.87 -32.33 1.92
N GLY A 488 -6.21 -31.32 2.49
CA GLY A 488 -5.16 -30.56 1.81
C GLY A 488 -4.01 -31.42 1.34
N LYS A 489 -3.52 -32.32 2.19
CA LYS A 489 -2.49 -33.31 1.83
C LYS A 489 -2.94 -34.25 0.72
N ASP A 490 -4.18 -34.74 0.80
CA ASP A 490 -4.74 -35.62 -0.20
C ASP A 490 -4.89 -34.94 -1.56
N ILE A 491 -5.37 -33.70 -1.59
CA ILE A 491 -5.47 -32.91 -2.81
C ILE A 491 -4.09 -32.69 -3.43
N VAL A 492 -3.09 -32.27 -2.66
CA VAL A 492 -1.73 -32.03 -3.15
C VAL A 492 -1.13 -33.32 -3.74
N ARG A 493 -1.37 -34.47 -3.13
CA ARG A 493 -0.91 -35.79 -3.61
C ARG A 493 -1.64 -36.23 -4.87
N GLN A 494 -2.99 -36.20 -4.87
CA GLN A 494 -3.82 -36.72 -5.94
C GLN A 494 -3.86 -35.83 -7.18
N SER A 495 -3.70 -34.51 -7.02
CA SER A 495 -3.62 -33.56 -8.15
C SER A 495 -2.45 -33.83 -9.09
N GLY A 496 -1.38 -34.47 -8.58
CA GLY A 496 -0.16 -34.74 -9.31
C GLY A 496 0.86 -33.57 -9.33
N ILE A 497 0.58 -32.45 -8.63
CA ILE A 497 1.47 -31.30 -8.56
C ILE A 497 2.84 -31.70 -8.00
N ILE A 498 2.86 -32.51 -6.95
CA ILE A 498 4.10 -33.00 -6.36
C ILE A 498 4.94 -33.73 -7.43
N ASN A 499 4.33 -34.65 -8.17
CA ASN A 499 5.03 -35.41 -9.19
C ASN A 499 5.62 -34.52 -10.28
N ASP A 500 4.90 -33.47 -10.69
CA ASP A 500 5.36 -32.50 -11.67
C ASP A 500 6.59 -31.70 -11.20
N ILE A 501 6.57 -31.26 -9.93
CA ILE A 501 7.67 -30.48 -9.33
C ILE A 501 8.89 -31.38 -9.01
N TYR A 502 8.68 -32.66 -8.65
CA TYR A 502 9.76 -33.59 -8.32
C TYR A 502 10.47 -34.22 -9.54
N GLN A 503 10.01 -33.94 -10.77
CA GLN A 503 10.65 -34.48 -11.99
C GLN A 503 12.07 -33.98 -12.18
N ASP A 504 12.37 -32.76 -11.67
CA ASP A 504 13.67 -32.12 -11.80
C ASP A 504 14.16 -31.60 -10.44
N ARG A 505 15.44 -31.88 -10.11
CA ARG A 505 16.10 -31.39 -8.89
C ARG A 505 16.81 -30.05 -9.09
N SER A 506 16.28 -29.20 -9.94
CA SER A 506 16.78 -27.82 -10.07
C SER A 506 16.59 -27.06 -8.75
N PRO A 507 17.44 -26.07 -8.42
CA PRO A 507 17.28 -25.25 -7.23
C PRO A 507 15.91 -24.56 -7.16
N GLU A 508 15.33 -24.22 -8.32
CA GLU A 508 14.01 -23.64 -8.42
C GLU A 508 12.90 -24.61 -7.99
N ASN A 509 12.99 -25.87 -8.43
CA ASN A 509 12.01 -26.88 -8.04
C ASN A 509 12.17 -27.34 -6.59
N LEU A 510 13.38 -27.35 -6.03
CA LEU A 510 13.59 -27.56 -4.60
C LEU A 510 12.91 -26.47 -3.77
N SER A 511 13.07 -25.20 -4.16
CA SER A 511 12.37 -24.08 -3.48
C SER A 511 10.84 -24.18 -3.60
N ARG A 512 10.30 -24.65 -4.73
CA ARG A 512 8.86 -24.91 -4.88
C ARG A 512 8.36 -26.04 -3.97
N GLN A 513 9.18 -27.10 -3.78
CA GLN A 513 8.88 -28.18 -2.85
C GLN A 513 8.79 -27.65 -1.42
N GLU A 514 9.82 -26.93 -0.97
CA GLU A 514 9.86 -26.29 0.35
C GLU A 514 8.63 -25.39 0.58
N ASN A 515 8.23 -24.63 -0.44
CA ASN A 515 7.04 -23.79 -0.35
C ASN A 515 5.74 -24.60 -0.19
N ILE A 516 5.59 -25.74 -0.86
CA ILE A 516 4.40 -26.60 -0.68
C ILE A 516 4.40 -27.27 0.68
N GLU A 517 5.57 -27.73 1.16
CA GLU A 517 5.71 -28.27 2.50
C GLU A 517 5.34 -27.23 3.56
N GLU A 518 5.80 -26.00 3.39
CA GLU A 518 5.46 -24.87 4.27
C GLU A 518 3.96 -24.54 4.25
N LEU A 519 3.31 -24.61 3.08
CA LEU A 519 1.86 -24.46 2.99
C LEU A 519 1.12 -25.53 3.82
N ILE A 520 1.55 -26.77 3.73
CA ILE A 520 0.94 -27.91 4.47
C ILE A 520 1.22 -27.78 5.97
N ASN A 521 2.41 -27.34 6.37
CA ASN A 521 2.75 -27.05 7.77
C ASN A 521 1.86 -25.92 8.31
N GLY A 522 1.70 -24.83 7.57
CA GLY A 522 0.80 -23.74 7.94
C GLY A 522 -0.67 -24.18 8.07
N MET A 523 -1.14 -25.14 7.25
CA MET A 523 -2.46 -25.75 7.44
C MET A 523 -2.57 -26.56 8.73
N HIS A 524 -1.51 -27.30 9.09
CA HIS A 524 -1.46 -28.04 10.34
C HIS A 524 -1.56 -27.10 11.55
N ASP A 525 -0.74 -26.04 11.54
CA ASP A 525 -0.72 -25.05 12.62
C ASP A 525 -2.05 -24.34 12.76
N PHE A 526 -2.67 -23.94 11.63
CA PHE A 526 -4.02 -23.40 11.61
C PHE A 526 -5.04 -24.32 12.27
N CYS A 527 -4.99 -25.63 11.98
CA CYS A 527 -5.90 -26.60 12.59
C CYS A 527 -5.63 -26.71 14.10
N ALA A 528 -4.36 -26.78 14.52
CA ALA A 528 -3.98 -26.87 15.93
C ALA A 528 -4.47 -25.63 16.72
N ASP A 529 -4.25 -24.43 16.19
CA ASP A 529 -4.71 -23.18 16.83
C ASP A 529 -6.23 -23.16 16.99
N ARG A 530 -6.97 -23.62 15.97
CA ARG A 530 -8.43 -23.70 16.02
C ARG A 530 -8.94 -24.77 16.97
N GLU A 531 -8.23 -25.90 17.10
CA GLU A 531 -8.53 -26.94 18.09
C GLU A 531 -8.29 -26.43 19.52
N GLU A 532 -7.24 -25.70 19.78
CA GLU A 532 -6.98 -25.03 21.07
C GLU A 532 -8.07 -24.01 21.37
N GLU A 533 -8.60 -23.31 20.36
CA GLU A 533 -9.78 -22.46 20.50
C GLU A 533 -11.08 -23.24 20.77
N GLY A 534 -11.04 -24.61 20.73
CA GLY A 534 -12.14 -25.54 20.99
C GLY A 534 -13.03 -25.81 19.80
N ASN A 535 -12.59 -25.54 18.58
CA ASN A 535 -13.26 -25.97 17.37
C ASN A 535 -12.85 -27.42 17.06
N THR A 536 -13.81 -28.34 17.01
CA THR A 536 -13.55 -29.77 16.74
C THR A 536 -13.73 -30.15 15.28
N HIS A 537 -14.28 -29.27 14.46
CA HIS A 537 -14.55 -29.48 13.04
C HIS A 537 -13.97 -28.33 12.23
N ILE A 538 -12.74 -28.49 11.75
CA ILE A 538 -12.03 -27.48 10.96
C ILE A 538 -11.96 -27.99 9.53
N LEU A 539 -12.72 -27.35 8.65
CA LEU A 539 -12.86 -27.75 7.26
C LEU A 539 -11.96 -26.92 6.34
N LEU A 540 -11.74 -27.39 5.10
CA LEU A 540 -10.97 -26.69 4.09
C LEU A 540 -11.57 -25.30 3.75
N THR A 541 -12.89 -25.15 3.92
CA THR A 541 -13.61 -23.86 3.79
C THR A 541 -13.14 -22.81 4.80
N ASP A 542 -12.86 -23.24 6.03
CA ASP A 542 -12.38 -22.35 7.09
C ASP A 542 -10.95 -21.84 6.78
N TYR A 543 -10.08 -22.77 6.37
CA TYR A 543 -8.72 -22.43 5.97
C TYR A 543 -8.70 -21.46 4.77
N LEU A 544 -9.46 -21.74 3.71
CA LEU A 544 -9.54 -20.87 2.53
C LEU A 544 -10.11 -19.48 2.86
N SER A 545 -11.04 -19.42 3.78
CA SER A 545 -11.60 -18.13 4.24
C SER A 545 -10.55 -17.27 4.93
N GLU A 546 -9.70 -17.87 5.76
CA GLU A 546 -8.59 -17.16 6.41
C GLU A 546 -7.52 -16.76 5.41
N VAL A 547 -7.03 -17.69 4.58
CA VAL A 547 -6.00 -17.41 3.57
C VAL A 547 -6.42 -16.30 2.59
N SER A 548 -7.70 -16.27 2.19
CA SER A 548 -8.22 -15.24 1.29
C SER A 548 -8.18 -13.82 1.90
N LEU A 549 -8.16 -13.73 3.23
CA LEU A 549 -8.20 -12.48 3.97
C LEU A 549 -6.82 -12.05 4.50
N LEU A 550 -5.79 -12.90 4.32
CA LEU A 550 -4.42 -12.56 4.72
C LEU A 550 -3.87 -11.43 3.85
N THR A 551 -3.16 -10.51 4.51
CA THR A 551 -2.42 -9.42 3.86
C THR A 551 -0.92 -9.68 3.93
N ASP A 552 -0.13 -8.96 3.14
CA ASP A 552 1.35 -9.03 3.20
C ASP A 552 1.92 -8.71 4.59
N GLN A 553 1.12 -8.02 5.43
CA GLN A 553 1.49 -7.71 6.82
C GLN A 553 1.36 -8.91 7.76
N ASP A 554 0.61 -9.92 7.37
CA ASP A 554 0.32 -11.11 8.20
C ASP A 554 1.34 -12.24 7.98
N SER A 555 2.17 -12.16 6.94
CA SER A 555 3.16 -13.19 6.56
C SER A 555 4.56 -12.92 7.14
N GLU A 556 4.68 -12.63 8.43
CA GLU A 556 5.98 -12.58 9.11
C GLU A 556 6.49 -14.02 9.36
N GLY A 557 7.36 -14.51 8.47
CA GLY A 557 8.05 -15.80 8.69
C GLY A 557 9.00 -15.74 9.89
N ALA A 558 9.13 -16.85 10.57
CA ALA A 558 9.92 -17.08 11.78
C ALA A 558 11.46 -17.04 11.56
N ASP A 559 11.99 -16.04 10.85
CA ASP A 559 13.43 -15.81 10.75
C ASP A 559 13.82 -14.77 11.82
N ASP A 560 14.14 -15.25 13.01
CA ASP A 560 14.37 -14.47 14.25
C ASP A 560 15.61 -13.57 14.24
N ALA A 561 16.41 -13.55 13.17
CA ALA A 561 17.60 -12.70 13.12
C ALA A 561 17.22 -11.22 12.94
N PRO A 562 17.78 -10.30 13.76
CA PRO A 562 17.49 -8.87 13.64
C PRO A 562 17.88 -8.33 12.26
N LYS A 563 16.96 -7.69 11.54
CA LYS A 563 17.14 -7.17 10.18
C LYS A 563 16.59 -5.75 10.05
N VAL A 564 17.30 -4.90 9.30
CA VAL A 564 16.80 -3.58 8.90
C VAL A 564 15.58 -3.75 7.99
N THR A 565 14.50 -3.06 8.28
CA THR A 565 13.28 -3.15 7.48
C THR A 565 13.24 -2.08 6.39
N LEU A 566 13.09 -2.49 5.13
CA LEU A 566 12.89 -1.63 3.97
C LEU A 566 11.42 -1.71 3.55
N MET A 567 10.69 -0.57 3.51
CA MET A 567 9.27 -0.58 3.15
C MET A 567 8.78 0.75 2.59
N THR A 568 7.60 0.73 1.97
CA THR A 568 6.92 2.00 1.64
C THR A 568 6.36 2.65 2.90
N ILE A 569 6.22 3.98 2.89
CA ILE A 569 5.58 4.71 4.00
C ILE A 569 4.16 4.23 4.25
N HIS A 570 3.41 3.86 3.19
CA HIS A 570 2.06 3.30 3.36
C HIS A 570 2.06 1.98 4.14
N SER A 571 3.07 1.14 3.91
CA SER A 571 3.21 -0.14 4.62
C SER A 571 3.66 0.05 6.08
N ALA A 572 4.27 1.19 6.41
CA ALA A 572 4.74 1.49 7.77
C ALA A 572 3.60 1.93 8.71
N LYS A 573 2.43 2.30 8.18
CA LYS A 573 1.29 2.70 9.01
C LYS A 573 0.88 1.57 9.95
N GLY A 574 0.77 1.90 11.25
CA GLY A 574 0.46 0.93 12.31
C GLY A 574 1.65 0.14 12.84
N LEU A 575 2.84 0.32 12.26
CA LEU A 575 4.09 -0.23 12.78
C LEU A 575 4.84 0.85 13.58
N GLU A 576 5.77 0.43 14.42
CA GLU A 576 6.58 1.30 15.28
C GLU A 576 8.05 0.93 15.16
N PHE A 577 8.89 1.91 14.87
CA PHE A 577 10.34 1.72 14.79
C PHE A 577 11.06 2.79 15.60
N LYS A 578 12.15 2.39 16.24
CA LYS A 578 12.94 3.32 17.05
C LYS A 578 13.71 4.33 16.22
N ASN A 579 14.25 3.89 15.09
CA ASN A 579 15.05 4.72 14.18
C ASN A 579 14.50 4.64 12.76
N VAL A 580 13.94 5.73 12.25
CA VAL A 580 13.32 5.79 10.93
C VAL A 580 14.11 6.70 10.01
N PHE A 581 14.42 6.22 8.81
CA PHE A 581 14.98 6.99 7.71
C PHE A 581 13.90 7.20 6.64
N VAL A 582 13.47 8.45 6.45
CA VAL A 582 12.55 8.81 5.38
C VAL A 582 13.36 9.35 4.22
N VAL A 583 13.38 8.62 3.12
CA VAL A 583 14.29 8.84 1.99
C VAL A 583 13.56 9.30 0.73
N GLY A 584 14.29 9.98 -0.16
CA GLY A 584 13.74 10.46 -1.42
C GLY A 584 12.77 11.63 -1.27
N LEU A 585 13.04 12.55 -0.35
CA LEU A 585 12.22 13.74 -0.13
C LEU A 585 12.47 14.79 -1.22
N GLU A 586 11.93 14.54 -2.41
CA GLU A 586 12.15 15.35 -3.62
C GLU A 586 10.82 15.64 -4.32
N GLU A 587 10.74 16.80 -4.97
CA GLU A 587 9.63 17.13 -5.86
C GLU A 587 9.49 16.07 -6.97
N ASN A 588 8.26 15.71 -7.32
CA ASN A 588 7.92 14.67 -8.29
C ASN A 588 8.36 13.24 -7.90
N LEU A 589 8.69 13.04 -6.62
CA LEU A 589 8.89 11.73 -6.01
C LEU A 589 8.11 11.63 -4.71
N PHE A 590 8.34 12.56 -3.79
CA PHE A 590 7.59 12.76 -2.55
C PHE A 590 7.50 14.25 -2.21
N PRO A 591 6.41 14.96 -2.60
CA PRO A 591 5.13 14.42 -3.11
C PRO A 591 5.23 13.81 -4.51
N SER A 592 4.32 12.87 -4.81
CA SER A 592 4.22 12.25 -6.12
C SER A 592 3.80 13.27 -7.20
N PRO A 593 4.14 13.05 -8.50
CA PRO A 593 3.73 13.96 -9.57
C PRO A 593 2.20 14.16 -9.64
N MET A 594 1.43 13.09 -9.33
CA MET A 594 -0.04 13.13 -9.37
C MET A 594 -0.64 14.08 -8.32
N ALA A 595 0.08 14.36 -7.24
CA ALA A 595 -0.38 15.27 -6.18
C ALA A 595 -0.26 16.75 -6.57
N GLY A 596 0.46 17.07 -7.66
CA GLY A 596 0.65 18.45 -8.13
C GLY A 596 -0.62 19.15 -8.59
N ASP A 597 -1.58 18.38 -9.11
CA ASP A 597 -2.78 18.89 -9.78
C ASP A 597 -3.99 19.06 -8.84
N SER A 598 -3.92 18.52 -7.61
CA SER A 598 -5.03 18.54 -6.66
C SER A 598 -4.58 18.90 -5.25
N TYR A 599 -5.22 19.95 -4.70
CA TYR A 599 -4.96 20.35 -3.31
C TYR A 599 -5.24 19.20 -2.31
N LYS A 600 -6.31 18.43 -2.51
CA LYS A 600 -6.67 17.28 -1.66
C LYS A 600 -5.60 16.18 -1.71
N GLN A 601 -5.07 15.89 -2.90
CA GLN A 601 -3.99 14.90 -3.05
C GLN A 601 -2.68 15.36 -2.40
N LEU A 602 -2.36 16.67 -2.49
CA LEU A 602 -1.20 17.23 -1.80
C LEU A 602 -1.36 17.15 -0.28
N GLU A 603 -2.56 17.38 0.25
CA GLU A 603 -2.84 17.20 1.68
C GLU A 603 -2.69 15.73 2.12
N GLU A 604 -3.09 14.78 1.28
CA GLU A 604 -2.88 13.35 1.56
C GLU A 604 -1.40 12.96 1.56
N GLU A 605 -0.60 13.44 0.59
CA GLU A 605 0.84 13.23 0.60
C GLU A 605 1.51 13.87 1.83
N ARG A 606 0.98 15.01 2.33
CA ARG A 606 1.46 15.62 3.58
C ARG A 606 1.07 14.78 4.80
N ARG A 607 -0.11 14.18 4.83
CA ARG A 607 -0.51 13.19 5.86
C ARG A 607 0.40 11.95 5.81
N LEU A 608 0.75 11.50 4.60
CA LEU A 608 1.69 10.40 4.42
C LEU A 608 3.06 10.73 5.03
N PHE A 609 3.56 11.95 4.82
CA PHE A 609 4.80 12.39 5.44
C PHE A 609 4.67 12.54 6.97
N TYR A 610 3.53 13.01 7.46
CA TYR A 610 3.24 13.06 8.90
C TYR A 610 3.33 11.67 9.54
N VAL A 611 2.78 10.63 8.89
CA VAL A 611 2.90 9.25 9.37
C VAL A 611 4.36 8.80 9.44
N ALA A 612 5.17 9.17 8.44
CA ALA A 612 6.57 8.74 8.37
C ALA A 612 7.49 9.34 9.44
N ILE A 613 7.19 10.57 9.92
CA ILE A 613 8.05 11.27 10.89
C ILE A 613 7.64 11.07 12.34
N ALA A 614 6.45 10.53 12.61
CA ALA A 614 5.88 10.43 13.96
C ALA A 614 6.40 9.21 14.75
N GLU A 615 7.73 9.04 14.81
CA GLU A 615 8.45 7.94 15.46
C GLU A 615 9.36 8.44 16.59
N GLU A 616 10.20 7.57 17.19
CA GLU A 616 11.09 7.98 18.30
C GLU A 616 12.29 8.80 17.82
N HIS A 617 12.97 8.32 16.75
CA HIS A 617 14.07 9.03 16.07
C HIS A 617 13.84 9.04 14.57
N CYS A 618 13.94 10.21 13.95
CA CYS A 618 13.71 10.39 12.53
C CYS A 618 14.92 11.04 11.84
N PHE A 619 15.26 10.52 10.66
CA PHE A 619 16.30 11.03 9.76
C PHE A 619 15.66 11.22 8.39
N LEU A 620 15.90 12.37 7.78
CA LEU A 620 15.36 12.73 6.47
C LEU A 620 16.48 12.78 5.43
N SER A 621 16.22 12.39 4.20
CA SER A 621 17.19 12.53 3.11
C SER A 621 16.54 12.86 1.78
N PHE A 622 17.30 13.56 0.93
CA PHE A 622 16.98 13.83 -0.46
C PHE A 622 18.25 13.81 -1.31
N ALA A 623 18.09 13.48 -2.60
CA ALA A 623 19.17 13.49 -3.57
C ALA A 623 18.97 14.59 -4.62
N LYS A 624 20.05 15.27 -5.03
CA LYS A 624 20.03 16.29 -6.10
C LYS A 624 19.84 15.67 -7.48
N THR A 625 20.28 14.42 -7.65
CA THR A 625 20.16 13.70 -8.91
C THR A 625 19.68 12.27 -8.69
N ARG A 626 18.83 11.77 -9.60
CA ARG A 626 18.38 10.37 -9.64
C ARG A 626 18.52 9.77 -11.03
N PHE A 627 18.86 8.49 -11.08
CA PHE A 627 18.89 7.76 -12.32
C PHE A 627 17.51 7.13 -12.59
N LYS A 628 16.77 7.71 -13.55
CA LYS A 628 15.44 7.22 -13.98
C LYS A 628 15.41 6.99 -15.49
N TYR A 629 14.82 5.86 -15.90
CA TYR A 629 14.62 5.53 -17.34
C TYR A 629 15.88 5.68 -18.22
N GLY A 630 17.06 5.32 -17.70
CA GLY A 630 18.32 5.41 -18.44
C GLY A 630 18.94 6.81 -18.49
N LYS A 631 18.41 7.80 -17.77
CA LYS A 631 18.89 9.19 -17.72
C LYS A 631 19.08 9.65 -16.29
N VAL A 632 20.02 10.59 -16.09
CA VAL A 632 20.16 11.32 -14.84
C VAL A 632 19.18 12.50 -14.87
N GLU A 633 18.28 12.55 -13.89
CA GLU A 633 17.35 13.65 -13.69
C GLU A 633 17.76 14.46 -12.46
N PHE A 634 17.70 15.79 -12.57
CA PHE A 634 17.91 16.69 -11.45
C PHE A 634 16.60 16.86 -10.66
N SER A 635 16.70 16.77 -9.33
CA SER A 635 15.58 16.89 -8.43
C SER A 635 15.73 18.08 -7.49
N ASN A 636 14.64 18.73 -7.17
CA ASN A 636 14.57 19.73 -6.12
C ASN A 636 14.15 19.10 -4.79
N PRO A 637 14.62 19.60 -3.64
CA PRO A 637 14.12 19.15 -2.35
C PRO A 637 12.60 19.30 -2.24
N SER A 638 11.96 18.32 -1.60
CA SER A 638 10.53 18.32 -1.36
C SER A 638 10.05 19.62 -0.69
N ARG A 639 8.92 20.15 -1.17
CA ARG A 639 8.25 21.30 -0.52
C ARG A 639 7.88 21.02 0.93
N PHE A 640 7.68 19.77 1.32
CA PHE A 640 7.35 19.38 2.68
C PHE A 640 8.45 19.68 3.69
N LEU A 641 9.72 19.71 3.26
CA LEU A 641 10.82 20.16 4.12
C LEU A 641 10.69 21.65 4.51
N LYS A 642 10.01 22.46 3.66
CA LYS A 642 9.72 23.87 3.95
C LYS A 642 8.47 24.04 4.84
N ASP A 643 7.58 23.05 4.85
CA ASP A 643 6.37 23.04 5.67
C ASP A 643 6.69 22.77 7.15
N ILE A 644 7.80 22.08 7.43
CA ILE A 644 8.31 21.89 8.80
C ILE A 644 9.02 23.17 9.25
N ASP A 645 8.75 23.59 10.49
CA ASP A 645 9.47 24.74 11.10
C ASP A 645 10.97 24.43 11.21
N ALA A 646 11.77 25.30 10.65
CA ALA A 646 13.23 25.15 10.56
C ALA A 646 13.93 24.97 11.92
N ARG A 647 13.31 25.40 13.02
CA ARG A 647 13.84 25.22 14.39
C ARG A 647 13.95 23.75 14.79
N TYR A 648 13.18 22.87 14.15
CA TYR A 648 13.13 21.43 14.44
C TYR A 648 13.96 20.60 13.46
N LEU A 649 14.60 21.24 12.47
CA LEU A 649 15.45 20.59 11.47
C LEU A 649 16.91 20.98 11.66
N ASN A 650 17.79 19.98 11.56
CA ASN A 650 19.23 20.17 11.42
C ASN A 650 19.58 20.05 9.93
N LEU A 651 19.57 21.20 9.23
CA LEU A 651 19.82 21.29 7.79
C LEU A 651 21.33 21.34 7.51
N PRO A 652 21.80 20.81 6.35
CA PRO A 652 23.17 21.00 5.88
C PRO A 652 23.53 22.50 5.78
N GLN A 653 24.78 22.85 6.07
CA GLN A 653 25.21 24.28 6.12
C GLN A 653 24.96 25.03 4.80
N GLU A 654 25.09 24.37 3.66
CA GLU A 654 24.84 24.95 2.33
C GLU A 654 23.40 25.44 2.15
N ASP A 655 22.44 24.71 2.72
CA ASP A 655 21.02 25.07 2.61
C ASP A 655 20.62 26.20 3.57
N ILE A 656 21.36 26.40 4.67
CA ILE A 656 21.15 27.50 5.62
C ILE A 656 21.51 28.83 4.98
N VAL A 657 22.59 28.88 4.19
CA VAL A 657 23.02 30.10 3.49
C VAL A 657 21.98 30.50 2.44
N SER A 658 21.47 29.55 1.67
CA SER A 658 20.43 29.79 0.65
C SER A 658 19.14 30.33 1.27
N ARG A 659 18.68 29.75 2.40
CA ARG A 659 17.50 30.27 3.13
C ARG A 659 17.69 31.69 3.67
N LYS A 660 18.83 31.99 4.23
CA LYS A 660 19.12 33.37 4.73
C LYS A 660 19.10 34.39 3.59
N VAL A 661 19.57 34.02 2.40
CA VAL A 661 19.55 34.89 1.21
C VAL A 661 18.10 35.07 0.71
N GLU A 662 17.26 34.02 0.68
CA GLU A 662 15.83 34.12 0.30
C GLU A 662 15.03 34.95 1.32
N GLU A 663 15.25 34.77 2.62
CA GLU A 663 14.57 35.53 3.66
C GLU A 663 15.02 37.02 3.62
N GLY A 664 16.31 37.27 3.40
CA GLY A 664 16.83 38.60 3.16
C GLY A 664 16.21 39.27 1.92
N ALA A 665 16.09 38.56 0.83
CA ALA A 665 15.45 39.05 -0.41
C ALA A 665 13.94 39.32 -0.24
N LYS A 666 13.22 38.49 0.54
CA LYS A 666 11.80 38.71 0.88
C LYS A 666 11.63 39.93 1.81
N ARG A 667 12.56 40.13 2.75
CA ARG A 667 12.55 41.28 3.65
C ARG A 667 12.84 42.58 2.88
N PHE A 668 13.81 42.53 1.99
CA PHE A 668 14.15 43.65 1.09
C PHE A 668 13.01 44.03 0.15
N ARG A 669 12.28 43.06 -0.42
CA ARG A 669 11.06 43.32 -1.22
C ARG A 669 9.94 43.93 -0.38
N ARG A 670 9.72 43.50 0.87
CA ARG A 670 8.72 44.08 1.77
C ARG A 670 9.06 45.51 2.18
N GLU A 671 10.35 45.80 2.36
CA GLU A 671 10.82 47.17 2.68
C GLU A 671 10.71 48.11 1.45
N MET A 672 10.95 47.61 0.22
CA MET A 672 10.73 48.39 -0.99
C MET A 672 9.25 48.66 -1.31
N ASP A 673 8.35 47.74 -0.97
CA ASP A 673 6.90 47.95 -1.14
C ASP A 673 6.29 48.90 -0.09
N SER A 674 7.01 49.22 0.99
CA SER A 674 6.55 50.13 2.04
C SER A 674 6.89 51.62 1.78
N ASP A 675 7.80 51.91 0.83
CA ASP A 675 8.30 53.27 0.55
C ASP A 675 7.70 53.93 -0.71
N THR A 676 6.58 53.44 -1.24
CA THR A 676 5.87 54.16 -2.31
C THR A 676 4.96 55.24 -1.71
N PRO A 677 5.16 56.54 -2.05
CA PRO A 677 4.32 57.63 -1.56
C PRO A 677 2.90 57.49 -2.17
N ARG A 678 1.86 57.49 -1.33
CA ARG A 678 0.47 57.58 -1.75
C ARG A 678 0.22 58.89 -2.40
N TYR A 679 0.08 58.90 -3.72
CA TYR A 679 -0.54 60.04 -4.45
C TYR A 679 -2.06 59.94 -4.25
N VAL A 680 -2.60 60.96 -3.61
CA VAL A 680 -4.02 61.23 -3.52
C VAL A 680 -4.48 61.83 -4.86
N SER A 681 -5.36 61.14 -5.61
CA SER A 681 -5.97 61.70 -6.79
C SER A 681 -7.41 62.10 -6.48
N GLY A 682 -7.68 63.36 -6.72
CA GLY A 682 -9.03 63.91 -6.76
C GLY A 682 -9.67 63.76 -8.17
N ASN A 683 -10.96 63.47 -8.11
CA ASN A 683 -12.06 63.75 -9.04
C ASN A 683 -11.93 63.64 -10.57
N SER A 684 -12.83 62.81 -11.08
CA SER A 684 -13.38 62.71 -12.47
C SER A 684 -13.81 64.05 -13.13
N PRO A 685 -14.11 64.15 -14.46
CA PRO A 685 -15.20 63.45 -15.08
C PRO A 685 -14.99 62.89 -16.52
N SER A 686 -15.98 62.11 -16.93
CA SER A 686 -16.34 61.51 -18.20
C SER A 686 -16.12 62.32 -19.49
N MET A 687 -15.81 61.66 -20.62
CA MET A 687 -16.58 61.63 -21.87
C MET A 687 -15.83 60.90 -23.00
N PHE A 688 -16.57 60.01 -23.67
CA PHE A 688 -16.61 59.62 -25.09
C PHE A 688 -15.35 59.72 -25.96
N ASP A 689 -14.92 58.71 -26.67
CA ASP A 689 -15.29 58.38 -28.04
C ASP A 689 -14.35 57.33 -28.64
N GLY A 690 -14.84 56.62 -29.67
CA GLY A 690 -14.20 55.44 -30.25
C GLY A 690 -12.97 55.75 -31.09
N GLY A 691 -12.18 54.75 -31.28
CA GLY A 691 -11.01 54.73 -32.16
C GLY A 691 -10.43 53.35 -32.31
N GLU A 692 -10.69 52.72 -33.44
CA GLU A 692 -10.07 51.48 -33.90
C GLU A 692 -8.54 51.57 -33.91
N ILE A 693 -7.87 50.55 -33.42
CA ILE A 693 -6.43 50.35 -33.57
C ILE A 693 -6.22 49.12 -34.46
N PRO A 694 -5.41 49.21 -35.52
CA PRO A 694 -5.21 48.12 -36.47
C PRO A 694 -4.28 47.04 -35.93
N GLU A 695 -4.62 45.79 -36.21
CA GLU A 695 -3.77 44.61 -36.00
C GLU A 695 -2.55 44.64 -36.92
N GLU A 696 -1.32 44.57 -36.37
CA GLU A 696 -0.13 44.18 -37.14
C GLU A 696 0.17 42.69 -36.94
N PRO A 697 0.55 41.95 -38.00
CA PRO A 697 0.71 40.51 -37.95
C PRO A 697 2.05 40.11 -37.33
N ARG A 698 2.00 39.24 -36.32
CA ARG A 698 3.16 38.60 -35.74
C ARG A 698 3.81 37.62 -36.72
N ARG A 699 5.05 37.91 -37.14
CA ARG A 699 5.89 37.01 -37.94
C ARG A 699 6.34 35.82 -37.10
N PHE A 700 6.01 34.62 -37.55
CA PHE A 700 6.56 33.37 -37.08
C PHE A 700 8.03 33.23 -37.50
N VAL A 701 8.93 33.09 -36.54
CA VAL A 701 10.32 32.71 -36.77
C VAL A 701 10.40 31.19 -36.73
N LYS A 702 10.85 30.58 -37.82
CA LYS A 702 11.13 29.13 -37.92
C LYS A 702 12.39 28.78 -37.12
N PRO A 703 12.44 27.64 -36.41
CA PRO A 703 13.67 27.18 -35.77
C PRO A 703 14.70 26.72 -36.81
N ALA A 704 15.95 27.08 -36.61
CA ALA A 704 17.07 26.68 -37.44
C ALA A 704 17.43 25.20 -37.25
N ALA A 705 17.76 24.52 -38.35
CA ALA A 705 18.19 23.13 -38.41
C ALA A 705 19.55 22.89 -37.71
N PRO A 706 19.81 21.68 -37.21
CA PRO A 706 21.03 21.38 -36.46
C PRO A 706 22.26 21.32 -37.41
N ARG A 707 23.34 21.99 -36.99
CA ARG A 707 24.63 21.98 -37.67
C ARG A 707 25.32 20.63 -37.48
N VAL A 708 25.67 20.02 -38.59
CA VAL A 708 26.53 18.82 -38.71
C VAL A 708 27.95 19.19 -38.32
N LEU A 709 28.53 18.51 -37.34
CA LEU A 709 29.93 18.62 -36.97
C LEU A 709 30.83 17.89 -37.96
N ARG A 710 31.75 18.61 -38.60
CA ARG A 710 32.80 18.10 -39.45
C ARG A 710 33.92 17.48 -38.60
N ARG A 711 34.36 16.27 -38.98
CA ARG A 711 35.58 15.63 -38.47
C ARG A 711 36.81 16.42 -38.92
N ILE A 712 37.78 16.60 -38.02
CA ILE A 712 39.13 17.09 -38.29
C ILE A 712 40.08 15.87 -38.25
N PRO A 713 40.99 15.71 -39.24
CA PRO A 713 41.87 14.55 -39.33
C PRO A 713 43.08 14.63 -38.39
N ALA A 714 43.60 13.44 -38.05
CA ALA A 714 44.77 13.21 -37.23
C ALA A 714 46.05 13.66 -37.92
N ALA A 715 46.98 14.22 -37.15
CA ALA A 715 48.39 14.45 -37.57
C ALA A 715 49.34 13.62 -36.68
N GLU A 716 50.30 13.03 -37.34
CA GLU A 716 51.25 12.06 -36.82
C GLU A 716 52.42 12.67 -36.04
N THR A 717 52.84 11.92 -35.06
CA THR A 717 54.17 11.65 -34.48
C THR A 717 55.32 12.64 -34.58
N SER A 718 55.95 12.92 -33.43
CA SER A 718 57.43 12.82 -33.28
C SER A 718 57.84 12.53 -31.83
N VAL A 719 58.85 11.67 -31.67
CA VAL A 719 59.41 11.05 -30.47
C VAL A 719 60.35 12.06 -29.77
N GLY A 720 60.32 12.13 -28.46
CA GLY A 720 61.30 12.83 -27.62
C GLY A 720 61.13 12.51 -26.13
N THR A 721 62.10 11.78 -25.62
CA THR A 721 62.25 11.30 -24.24
C THR A 721 62.44 12.43 -23.22
N SER A 722 61.65 12.38 -22.15
CA SER A 722 62.10 12.59 -20.73
C SER A 722 60.92 12.61 -19.79
N ALA A 723 61.14 12.03 -18.60
CA ALA A 723 60.19 11.76 -17.55
C ALA A 723 59.50 12.99 -16.97
N SER A 724 58.19 13.09 -17.17
CA SER A 724 57.26 13.81 -16.26
C SER A 724 55.85 13.28 -16.57
N SER A 725 55.11 12.91 -15.56
CA SER A 725 53.77 12.31 -15.64
C SER A 725 52.83 13.14 -16.52
N PRO A 726 52.14 12.55 -17.48
CA PRO A 726 51.18 13.29 -18.31
C PRO A 726 49.91 13.53 -17.51
N ALA A 727 49.62 14.78 -17.19
CA ALA A 727 48.33 15.22 -16.73
C ALA A 727 47.29 15.07 -17.85
N VAL A 728 46.42 14.09 -17.74
CA VAL A 728 45.24 14.00 -18.59
C VAL A 728 44.25 15.05 -18.12
N ASN A 729 44.10 16.15 -18.84
CA ASN A 729 43.13 17.24 -18.62
C ASN A 729 43.05 17.80 -17.18
N GLY A 730 44.19 18.08 -16.56
CA GLY A 730 44.22 18.75 -15.24
C GLY A 730 43.91 17.87 -14.03
N VAL A 731 43.79 16.57 -14.21
CA VAL A 731 43.54 15.58 -13.14
C VAL A 731 44.86 15.22 -12.44
N CYS A 732 45.04 15.64 -11.19
CA CYS A 732 46.20 15.30 -10.35
C CYS A 732 45.77 15.01 -8.91
N ALA A 733 46.62 14.30 -8.18
CA ALA A 733 46.38 14.01 -6.76
C ALA A 733 46.29 15.31 -5.95
N GLY A 734 45.40 15.38 -4.99
CA GLY A 734 45.10 16.53 -4.13
C GLY A 734 43.99 17.43 -4.68
N LYS A 735 43.56 17.28 -5.92
CA LYS A 735 42.42 18.05 -6.44
C LYS A 735 41.08 17.47 -6.00
N GLN A 736 40.10 18.35 -5.74
CA GLN A 736 38.72 17.93 -5.51
C GLN A 736 37.96 17.79 -6.82
N ILE A 737 37.14 16.76 -6.89
CA ILE A 737 36.24 16.53 -8.02
C ILE A 737 34.80 16.32 -7.57
N GLU A 738 33.89 16.72 -8.42
CA GLU A 738 32.47 16.41 -8.30
C GLU A 738 32.10 15.36 -9.34
N HIS A 739 31.79 14.15 -8.89
CA HIS A 739 31.41 13.03 -9.75
C HIS A 739 29.90 12.84 -9.75
N GLU A 740 29.30 12.72 -10.93
CA GLU A 740 27.82 12.61 -11.11
C GLU A 740 27.14 11.55 -10.23
N ARG A 741 27.85 10.51 -9.84
CA ARG A 741 27.30 9.36 -9.11
C ARG A 741 27.74 9.30 -7.64
N PHE A 742 28.92 9.79 -7.32
CA PHE A 742 29.53 9.61 -5.99
C PHE A 742 29.70 10.90 -5.20
N GLY A 743 29.30 12.04 -5.79
CA GLY A 743 29.41 13.33 -5.13
C GLY A 743 30.82 13.89 -5.11
N ILE A 744 31.12 14.72 -4.09
CA ILE A 744 32.41 15.39 -3.93
C ILE A 744 33.44 14.44 -3.34
N GLY A 745 34.64 14.39 -3.96
CA GLY A 745 35.74 13.58 -3.49
C GLY A 745 37.10 14.20 -3.83
N GLU A 746 38.16 13.76 -3.15
CA GLU A 746 39.55 14.17 -3.37
C GLU A 746 40.31 13.06 -4.10
N ILE A 747 41.05 13.43 -5.13
CA ILE A 747 41.92 12.53 -5.87
C ILE A 747 43.11 12.16 -5.04
N ILE A 748 43.24 10.90 -4.61
CA ILE A 748 44.36 10.40 -3.82
C ILE A 748 45.53 10.05 -4.72
N LYS A 749 45.27 9.38 -5.85
CA LYS A 749 46.26 8.81 -6.75
C LYS A 749 45.75 8.72 -8.16
N VAL A 750 46.65 8.95 -9.14
CA VAL A 750 46.34 8.70 -10.56
C VAL A 750 47.40 7.72 -11.08
N GLU A 751 46.93 6.64 -11.72
CA GLU A 751 47.75 5.52 -12.24
C GLU A 751 47.41 5.23 -13.71
N GLY A 752 48.42 4.80 -14.48
CA GLY A 752 48.27 4.48 -15.87
C GLY A 752 48.49 5.65 -16.83
N SER A 753 48.43 5.39 -18.11
CA SER A 753 48.62 6.41 -19.15
C SER A 753 47.63 6.20 -20.31
N GLY A 754 47.22 7.28 -20.96
CA GLY A 754 46.29 7.24 -22.09
C GLY A 754 44.90 6.73 -21.66
N ASP A 755 44.32 5.85 -22.49
CA ASP A 755 42.95 5.31 -22.32
C ASP A 755 42.77 4.45 -21.06
N ASN A 756 43.85 3.96 -20.45
CA ASN A 756 43.82 3.14 -19.22
C ASN A 756 44.18 3.92 -17.95
N CYS A 757 44.14 5.26 -18.00
CA CYS A 757 44.40 6.09 -16.86
C CYS A 757 43.27 5.96 -15.80
N LYS A 758 43.64 5.64 -14.56
CA LYS A 758 42.73 5.44 -13.42
C LYS A 758 43.05 6.42 -12.33
N ALA A 759 42.02 7.03 -11.75
CA ALA A 759 42.14 7.86 -10.55
C ALA A 759 41.51 7.14 -9.36
N THR A 760 42.25 7.03 -8.26
CA THR A 760 41.67 6.64 -6.96
C THR A 760 41.20 7.91 -6.28
N VAL A 761 39.90 7.99 -6.02
CA VAL A 761 39.25 9.15 -5.44
C VAL A 761 38.60 8.75 -4.10
N ARG A 762 38.86 9.52 -3.05
CA ARG A 762 38.20 9.38 -1.75
C ARG A 762 37.01 10.33 -1.72
N PHE A 763 35.82 9.77 -1.89
CA PHE A 763 34.56 10.51 -1.79
C PHE A 763 34.17 10.69 -0.33
N ARG A 764 33.50 11.79 0.01
CA ARG A 764 33.11 12.14 1.38
C ARG A 764 32.20 11.07 2.02
N ASN A 765 31.25 10.52 1.25
CA ASN A 765 30.24 9.58 1.76
C ASN A 765 30.32 8.18 1.13
N ALA A 766 30.95 8.02 -0.05
CA ALA A 766 31.05 6.77 -0.79
C ALA A 766 32.41 6.03 -0.62
N GLY A 767 33.32 6.55 0.22
CA GLY A 767 34.64 5.96 0.47
C GLY A 767 35.56 6.02 -0.75
N GLU A 768 36.63 5.20 -0.79
CA GLU A 768 37.57 5.18 -1.89
C GLU A 768 37.03 4.40 -3.07
N LYS A 769 37.09 5.02 -4.27
CA LYS A 769 36.69 4.40 -5.54
C LYS A 769 37.76 4.62 -6.59
N GLN A 770 38.00 3.61 -7.43
CA GLN A 770 38.90 3.70 -8.55
C GLN A 770 38.08 4.01 -9.82
N LEU A 771 38.35 5.15 -10.45
CA LEU A 771 37.66 5.64 -11.64
C LEU A 771 38.54 5.48 -12.87
N LEU A 772 38.03 4.92 -13.95
CA LEU A 772 38.70 4.92 -15.25
C LEU A 772 38.38 6.26 -15.93
N LEU A 773 39.38 7.14 -16.07
CA LEU A 773 39.18 8.55 -16.47
C LEU A 773 38.53 8.72 -17.84
N LYS A 774 38.71 7.76 -18.74
CA LYS A 774 38.08 7.77 -20.06
C LYS A 774 36.55 7.71 -20.01
N PHE A 775 35.97 7.09 -18.98
CA PHE A 775 34.52 6.87 -18.86
C PHE A 775 33.91 7.62 -17.67
N ALA A 776 34.73 8.15 -16.77
CA ALA A 776 34.27 8.85 -15.60
C ALA A 776 33.76 10.26 -15.94
N ARG A 777 32.51 10.54 -15.59
CA ARG A 777 31.90 11.87 -15.73
C ARG A 777 32.07 12.64 -14.43
N PHE A 778 32.99 13.59 -14.41
CA PHE A 778 33.24 14.43 -13.25
C PHE A 778 33.68 15.83 -13.68
N LYS A 779 33.55 16.79 -12.76
CA LYS A 779 34.11 18.13 -12.87
C LYS A 779 35.18 18.31 -11.81
N ILE A 780 36.25 19.01 -12.15
CA ILE A 780 37.26 19.42 -11.17
C ILE A 780 36.72 20.68 -10.47
N ILE A 781 36.72 20.67 -9.14
CA ILE A 781 36.34 21.79 -8.30
C ILE A 781 37.65 22.43 -7.88
N GLU A 782 37.87 23.74 -8.18
CA GLU A 782 39.05 24.50 -7.78
C GLU A 782 39.02 24.90 -6.31
#